data_d9c3011686617f4279eb0ff20f183b3e
#
_entry.id   d9c3011686617f4279eb0ff20f183b3e
#
_cell.length_a   1.000
_cell.length_b   1.000
_cell.length_c   1.000
_cell.angle_alpha   90.00
_cell.angle_beta   90.00
_cell.angle_gamma   90.00
#
_symmetry.space_group_name_H-M   'P 1'
#
loop_
_entity.id
_entity.type
_entity.pdbx_description
1 polymer ?
#
loop_
_entity_poly.entity_id
_entity_poly.type
_entity_poly.pdbx_seq_one_letter_code
_entity_poly.pdbx_strand_id
1 'polypeptide(L)'
;MRLDVKRQLFARSDRVKGIDFHPTEPWILSTLYSGHVYIWSYETQTLVKTFEVTDVPVRAGRFIARKNWFVVGSDDFHLRVFNYNTSEKIAAFEAHPDYIRSIVVHPTQPFVLTASDDMTIKLWDWDKGWKCVQTFEGHSHYVMSLAINPKDTNTFASACLDRTVKIWSLGGGGSANFTLEAHETKGVNHVDYYPAADKPYILTTSDDRTIKIWDYTNKSLIATLEGHTSNVSFACFHPELPVIISGSEDGSVKIWHANTYRLEQTLSYGLERAWCVSYQRGKNALAIGFDEGCVVIKMGREEPAVSMDAGGKIVWARHNEVLTAVVKPGDVSVKDGEPLSLPHKDLGSCEIYPQSLLHSPNGRFVSVCGDGEYIIYTALAWRNKAFGQALDFAWGSRDNSNDYAIRESPTSVKLFKNFKEKPGGLDVGFAADGLIGGVLLAVRGAETVGLFDWETGALVRRIDVVPHNVFWSDSGELVTLACEDAFYVLRFDRDEYVAAAQNGTVEDDGVEAAFEVITDIHESVRTGEWVGDCFIYTTSTNRLNYLVGDQTYTISHFDSPMYLLGYIPRDGHIYLADKDVNVVSYSLSLNVVEYQTVVLRGDMDAAAELLETIPQDQKNKIARFLEGQGYKELALEVATDPEHRFDLALSLGNLEIALEIARSADAEHRWKTVGDAALAAWDLVLAEECFRAAKDLGSLLLLHTATGNVEGLRKLSKSADAAGSNNVAFACLWQTGDIEDCANLLVKTGRIPEAALFTQTYKPSLTKDVAVKWKNSLRDAKKEKLSEAIAVPGEDDELFPEWDEYLRVEAEAPAAGEDLIDVAEEIVDAPAEIVES
;
A
#
# COMPACT_ATOMS: atom_id res chain seq x y z
N MET A 1 27.49 2.73 15.13
CA MET A 1 26.11 2.79 14.61
C MET A 1 25.73 1.41 14.06
N ARG A 2 24.68 0.76 14.54
CA ARG A 2 24.23 -0.51 13.97
C ARG A 2 23.28 -0.19 12.81
N LEU A 3 23.73 -0.42 11.58
CA LEU A 3 22.91 -0.26 10.39
C LEU A 3 22.36 -1.62 9.96
N ASP A 4 21.06 -1.73 9.93
CA ASP A 4 20.41 -2.87 9.29
C ASP A 4 20.54 -2.70 7.77
N VAL A 5 21.24 -3.62 7.11
CA VAL A 5 21.43 -3.61 5.66
C VAL A 5 20.60 -4.76 5.08
N LYS A 6 19.53 -4.42 4.38
CA LYS A 6 18.67 -5.40 3.69
C LYS A 6 18.93 -5.35 2.19
N ARG A 7 19.14 -6.52 1.57
CA ARG A 7 19.31 -6.65 0.12
C ARG A 7 17.94 -6.66 -0.55
N GLN A 8 17.72 -5.74 -1.50
CA GLN A 8 16.48 -5.66 -2.28
C GLN A 8 16.60 -6.33 -3.66
N LEU A 9 17.74 -6.16 -4.33
CA LEU A 9 18.01 -6.76 -5.63
C LEU A 9 19.41 -7.35 -5.65
N PHE A 10 19.57 -8.50 -6.26
CA PHE A 10 20.85 -9.12 -6.61
C PHE A 10 20.77 -9.60 -8.04
N ALA A 11 21.26 -8.81 -8.98
CA ALA A 11 21.19 -9.09 -10.41
C ALA A 11 22.56 -9.41 -10.96
N ARG A 12 22.73 -10.60 -11.50
CA ARG A 12 23.96 -10.96 -12.24
C ARG A 12 23.89 -10.45 -13.67
N SER A 13 24.98 -9.87 -14.14
CA SER A 13 25.17 -9.37 -15.50
C SER A 13 26.67 -9.24 -15.79
N ASP A 14 27.00 -8.83 -17.00
CA ASP A 14 28.34 -8.36 -17.32
C ASP A 14 28.71 -7.14 -16.48
N ARG A 15 30.00 -6.78 -16.47
CA ARG A 15 30.54 -5.67 -15.68
C ARG A 15 29.72 -4.39 -15.80
N VAL A 16 29.21 -3.90 -14.67
CA VAL A 16 28.43 -2.68 -14.54
C VAL A 16 29.37 -1.50 -14.32
N LYS A 17 29.38 -0.54 -15.25
CA LYS A 17 30.25 0.64 -15.17
C LYS A 17 29.52 1.89 -14.73
N GLY A 18 28.22 1.98 -14.94
CA GLY A 18 27.38 3.09 -14.46
C GLY A 18 26.05 2.56 -13.94
N ILE A 19 25.55 3.20 -12.89
CA ILE A 19 24.27 2.87 -12.28
C ILE A 19 23.55 4.15 -11.89
N ASP A 20 22.22 4.16 -12.01
CA ASP A 20 21.40 5.30 -11.62
C ASP A 20 20.01 4.88 -11.18
N PHE A 21 19.43 5.58 -10.19
CA PHE A 21 18.06 5.37 -9.77
C PHE A 21 17.10 6.25 -10.57
N HIS A 22 15.94 5.67 -10.90
CA HIS A 22 14.83 6.49 -11.34
C HIS A 22 14.22 7.23 -10.13
N PRO A 23 13.92 8.54 -10.25
CA PRO A 23 13.49 9.33 -9.08
C PRO A 23 12.12 8.92 -8.53
N THR A 24 11.20 8.44 -9.36
CA THR A 24 9.82 8.09 -8.96
C THR A 24 9.52 6.59 -9.05
N GLU A 25 9.96 5.94 -10.14
CA GLU A 25 9.72 4.53 -10.37
C GLU A 25 10.71 3.65 -9.60
N PRO A 26 10.34 2.39 -9.25
CA PRO A 26 11.23 1.46 -8.56
C PRO A 26 12.29 0.84 -9.49
N TRP A 27 12.91 1.67 -10.32
CA TRP A 27 13.83 1.22 -11.35
C TRP A 27 15.26 1.70 -11.13
N ILE A 28 16.20 0.86 -11.54
CA ILE A 28 17.61 1.21 -11.71
C ILE A 28 18.04 1.03 -13.16
N LEU A 29 18.83 1.96 -13.64
CA LEU A 29 19.56 1.87 -14.91
C LEU A 29 20.95 1.32 -14.64
N SER A 30 21.38 0.27 -15.34
CA SER A 30 22.74 -0.25 -15.30
C SER A 30 23.35 -0.23 -16.69
N THR A 31 24.52 0.37 -16.82
CA THR A 31 25.28 0.42 -18.08
C THR A 31 26.42 -0.60 -18.04
N LEU A 32 26.51 -1.41 -19.07
CA LEU A 32 27.39 -2.59 -19.07
C LEU A 32 28.62 -2.40 -19.96
N TYR A 33 29.68 -3.10 -19.61
CA TYR A 33 30.90 -3.16 -20.40
C TYR A 33 30.71 -3.90 -21.74
N SER A 34 29.64 -4.69 -21.87
CA SER A 34 29.22 -5.37 -23.09
C SER A 34 28.49 -4.48 -24.12
N GLY A 35 28.28 -3.19 -23.80
CA GLY A 35 27.55 -2.28 -24.70
C GLY A 35 26.05 -2.26 -24.49
N HIS A 36 25.50 -3.06 -23.58
CA HIS A 36 24.08 -3.12 -23.24
C HIS A 36 23.75 -2.17 -22.11
N VAL A 37 22.48 -1.82 -22.02
CA VAL A 37 21.90 -1.06 -20.91
C VAL A 37 20.65 -1.77 -20.42
N TYR A 38 20.60 -2.05 -19.13
CA TYR A 38 19.49 -2.75 -18.50
C TYR A 38 18.73 -1.81 -17.56
N ILE A 39 17.42 -1.92 -17.58
CA ILE A 39 16.54 -1.31 -16.58
C ILE A 39 15.93 -2.43 -15.74
N TRP A 40 16.26 -2.46 -14.46
CA TRP A 40 15.77 -3.42 -13.48
C TRP A 40 14.74 -2.79 -12.57
N SER A 41 13.72 -3.55 -12.19
CA SER A 41 12.86 -3.23 -11.04
C SER A 41 13.43 -3.89 -9.79
N TYR A 42 13.77 -3.10 -8.79
CA TYR A 42 14.31 -3.64 -7.52
C TYR A 42 13.22 -4.13 -6.57
N GLU A 43 11.95 -3.76 -6.78
CA GLU A 43 10.81 -4.28 -6.00
C GLU A 43 10.38 -5.67 -6.48
N THR A 44 10.20 -5.83 -7.79
CA THR A 44 9.82 -7.12 -8.39
C THR A 44 11.02 -8.02 -8.68
N GLN A 45 12.24 -7.53 -8.54
CA GLN A 45 13.50 -8.21 -8.85
C GLN A 45 13.58 -8.73 -10.30
N THR A 46 12.96 -8.03 -11.24
CA THR A 46 12.88 -8.43 -12.65
C THR A 46 13.56 -7.44 -13.57
N LEU A 47 14.03 -7.94 -14.71
CA LEU A 47 14.53 -7.11 -15.80
C LEU A 47 13.33 -6.54 -16.58
N VAL A 48 13.17 -5.21 -16.53
CA VAL A 48 12.04 -4.50 -17.16
C VAL A 48 12.31 -4.30 -18.65
N LYS A 49 13.52 -3.81 -19.00
CA LYS A 49 13.91 -3.53 -20.39
C LYS A 49 15.39 -3.74 -20.62
N THR A 50 15.72 -4.13 -21.86
CA THR A 50 17.08 -4.26 -22.39
C THR A 50 17.24 -3.35 -23.60
N PHE A 51 18.37 -2.65 -23.66
CA PHE A 51 18.74 -1.82 -24.80
C PHE A 51 20.13 -2.27 -25.30
N GLU A 52 20.20 -2.61 -26.56
CA GLU A 52 21.45 -2.83 -27.28
C GLU A 52 21.90 -1.47 -27.84
N VAL A 53 22.89 -0.86 -27.20
CA VAL A 53 23.30 0.52 -27.50
C VAL A 53 24.45 0.52 -28.51
N THR A 54 25.44 -0.32 -28.28
CA THR A 54 26.67 -0.41 -29.08
C THR A 54 27.40 -1.70 -28.74
N ASP A 55 28.42 -2.07 -29.54
CA ASP A 55 29.29 -3.21 -29.32
C ASP A 55 30.52 -2.90 -28.43
N VAL A 56 30.66 -1.64 -27.99
CA VAL A 56 31.72 -1.18 -27.11
C VAL A 56 31.21 -0.81 -25.72
N PRO A 57 32.06 -0.72 -24.70
CA PRO A 57 31.62 -0.41 -23.34
C PRO A 57 30.80 0.88 -23.23
N VAL A 58 29.69 0.80 -22.48
CA VAL A 58 28.93 1.95 -22.02
C VAL A 58 29.32 2.24 -20.57
N ARG A 59 30.03 3.35 -20.33
CA ARG A 59 30.63 3.62 -19.01
C ARG A 59 29.77 4.46 -18.10
N ALA A 60 28.92 5.31 -18.66
CA ALA A 60 28.09 6.21 -17.88
C ALA A 60 26.68 6.26 -18.41
N GLY A 61 25.72 6.35 -17.52
CA GLY A 61 24.31 6.51 -17.87
C GLY A 61 23.53 7.19 -16.76
N ARG A 62 22.56 8.03 -17.14
CA ARG A 62 21.69 8.75 -16.22
C ARG A 62 20.28 8.87 -16.76
N PHE A 63 19.28 8.79 -15.86
CA PHE A 63 17.91 9.09 -16.19
C PHE A 63 17.67 10.60 -16.36
N ILE A 64 16.85 10.97 -17.33
CA ILE A 64 16.25 12.30 -17.49
C ILE A 64 14.73 12.12 -17.35
N ALA A 65 14.27 11.84 -16.11
CA ALA A 65 12.88 11.42 -15.84
C ALA A 65 11.83 12.43 -16.31
N ARG A 66 12.11 13.74 -16.23
CA ARG A 66 11.22 14.81 -16.71
C ARG A 66 10.91 14.79 -18.22
N LYS A 67 11.67 14.01 -19.01
CA LYS A 67 11.43 13.80 -20.45
C LYS A 67 11.14 12.33 -20.78
N ASN A 68 11.11 11.44 -19.80
CA ASN A 68 11.06 9.98 -19.98
C ASN A 68 12.25 9.44 -20.80
N TRP A 69 13.43 10.03 -20.62
CA TRP A 69 14.64 9.66 -21.32
C TRP A 69 15.71 9.13 -20.38
N PHE A 70 16.65 8.42 -20.96
CA PHE A 70 17.96 8.20 -20.35
C PHE A 70 19.05 8.56 -21.36
N VAL A 71 20.19 9.00 -20.84
CA VAL A 71 21.37 9.39 -21.62
C VAL A 71 22.52 8.48 -21.25
N VAL A 72 23.29 8.03 -22.25
CA VAL A 72 24.45 7.16 -22.07
C VAL A 72 25.63 7.62 -22.90
N GLY A 73 26.83 7.41 -22.36
CA GLY A 73 28.10 7.67 -22.99
C GLY A 73 28.91 6.39 -23.11
N SER A 74 29.46 6.17 -24.29
CA SER A 74 30.19 4.96 -24.67
C SER A 74 31.61 5.23 -25.17
N ASP A 75 32.40 4.15 -25.25
CA ASP A 75 33.80 4.21 -25.69
C ASP A 75 33.97 4.51 -27.21
N ASP A 76 32.89 4.56 -27.96
CA ASP A 76 32.85 5.06 -29.34
C ASP A 76 32.66 6.56 -29.44
N PHE A 77 32.87 7.30 -28.34
CA PHE A 77 32.85 8.77 -28.25
C PHE A 77 31.47 9.41 -28.40
N HIS A 78 30.41 8.57 -28.55
CA HIS A 78 29.06 9.03 -28.77
C HIS A 78 28.27 9.17 -27.47
N LEU A 79 27.47 10.24 -27.42
CA LEU A 79 26.38 10.40 -26.49
C LEU A 79 25.09 9.95 -27.18
N ARG A 80 24.33 9.05 -26.53
CA ARG A 80 23.06 8.55 -27.04
C ARG A 80 21.95 8.78 -26.02
N VAL A 81 20.79 9.14 -26.54
CA VAL A 81 19.60 9.40 -25.74
C VAL A 81 18.47 8.52 -26.22
N PHE A 82 17.83 7.82 -25.31
CA PHE A 82 16.71 6.94 -25.60
C PHE A 82 15.51 7.32 -24.75
N ASN A 83 14.32 7.13 -25.30
CA ASN A 83 13.09 7.14 -24.52
C ASN A 83 12.88 5.74 -23.91
N TYR A 84 12.82 5.68 -22.56
CA TYR A 84 12.69 4.38 -21.90
C TYR A 84 11.27 3.77 -22.01
N ASN A 85 10.24 4.56 -22.36
CA ASN A 85 8.88 4.06 -22.56
C ASN A 85 8.68 3.51 -23.96
N THR A 86 9.06 4.28 -25.01
CA THR A 86 8.89 3.89 -26.42
C THR A 86 10.05 3.06 -26.95
N SER A 87 11.20 3.04 -26.25
CA SER A 87 12.47 2.44 -26.70
C SER A 87 13.08 3.10 -27.94
N GLU A 88 12.60 4.28 -28.34
CA GLU A 88 13.12 5.04 -29.46
C GLU A 88 14.42 5.76 -29.13
N LYS A 89 15.33 5.80 -30.11
CA LYS A 89 16.55 6.64 -30.05
C LYS A 89 16.20 8.08 -30.39
N ILE A 90 16.31 8.99 -29.43
CA ILE A 90 15.99 10.41 -29.58
C ILE A 90 17.13 11.18 -30.20
N ALA A 91 18.37 10.91 -29.78
CA ALA A 91 19.57 11.57 -30.30
C ALA A 91 20.78 10.63 -30.23
N ALA A 92 21.70 10.81 -31.17
CA ALA A 92 23.01 10.19 -31.14
C ALA A 92 23.99 11.11 -31.88
N PHE A 93 25.08 11.48 -31.23
CA PHE A 93 26.10 12.34 -31.77
C PHE A 93 27.46 12.12 -31.10
N GLU A 94 28.52 12.40 -31.82
CA GLU A 94 29.87 12.41 -31.27
C GLU A 94 30.03 13.58 -30.31
N ALA A 95 30.20 13.26 -29.02
CA ALA A 95 30.30 14.28 -27.98
C ALA A 95 31.76 14.68 -27.71
N HIS A 96 32.67 13.74 -27.73
CA HIS A 96 34.08 13.91 -27.44
C HIS A 96 34.91 13.11 -28.44
N PRO A 97 36.20 13.47 -28.66
CA PRO A 97 37.11 12.69 -29.46
C PRO A 97 37.77 11.51 -28.71
N ASP A 98 37.37 11.25 -27.46
CA ASP A 98 37.87 10.14 -26.62
C ASP A 98 36.77 9.61 -25.70
N TYR A 99 37.03 8.61 -24.85
CA TYR A 99 36.08 7.89 -24.02
C TYR A 99 35.32 8.79 -23.05
N ILE A 100 34.00 8.60 -22.97
CA ILE A 100 33.13 9.33 -22.04
C ILE A 100 33.11 8.60 -20.71
N ARG A 101 33.64 9.22 -19.63
CA ARG A 101 33.76 8.63 -18.31
C ARG A 101 32.60 8.89 -17.39
N SER A 102 32.06 10.10 -17.41
CA SER A 102 31.01 10.53 -16.48
C SER A 102 29.97 11.40 -17.17
N ILE A 103 28.73 11.23 -16.75
CA ILE A 103 27.57 12.02 -17.19
C ILE A 103 26.81 12.47 -15.94
N VAL A 104 26.47 13.76 -15.91
CA VAL A 104 25.63 14.30 -14.84
C VAL A 104 24.53 15.17 -15.45
N VAL A 105 23.30 14.95 -15.01
CA VAL A 105 22.13 15.71 -15.45
C VAL A 105 21.85 16.84 -14.47
N HIS A 106 21.68 18.05 -14.98
CA HIS A 106 21.37 19.21 -14.14
C HIS A 106 19.96 19.06 -13.52
N PRO A 107 19.78 19.28 -12.21
CA PRO A 107 18.52 18.99 -11.53
C PRO A 107 17.33 19.84 -12.00
N THR A 108 17.54 21.09 -12.40
CA THR A 108 16.48 22.03 -12.79
C THR A 108 16.55 22.49 -14.24
N GLN A 109 17.76 22.73 -14.78
CA GLN A 109 17.95 23.28 -16.12
C GLN A 109 18.10 22.18 -17.18
N PRO A 110 17.87 22.45 -18.49
CA PRO A 110 17.93 21.48 -19.57
C PRO A 110 19.36 21.10 -19.99
N PHE A 111 20.23 20.86 -19.01
CA PHE A 111 21.65 20.66 -19.26
C PHE A 111 22.12 19.26 -18.84
N VAL A 112 23.07 18.73 -19.66
CA VAL A 112 23.87 17.55 -19.35
C VAL A 112 25.35 17.93 -19.40
N LEU A 113 26.09 17.54 -18.36
CA LEU A 113 27.56 17.64 -18.33
C LEU A 113 28.15 16.28 -18.69
N THR A 114 29.18 16.26 -19.52
CA THR A 114 29.95 15.07 -19.87
C THR A 114 31.44 15.31 -19.60
N ALA A 115 32.10 14.29 -19.06
CA ALA A 115 33.54 14.29 -18.84
C ALA A 115 34.21 13.16 -19.65
N SER A 116 35.39 13.44 -20.19
CA SER A 116 36.06 12.52 -21.11
C SER A 116 37.58 12.38 -20.83
N ASP A 117 38.14 11.33 -21.43
CA ASP A 117 39.60 11.12 -21.48
C ASP A 117 40.32 12.16 -22.34
N ASP A 118 39.59 12.96 -23.15
CA ASP A 118 40.09 14.11 -23.88
C ASP A 118 40.49 15.30 -22.99
N MET A 119 40.42 15.16 -21.65
CA MET A 119 40.73 16.14 -20.62
C MET A 119 39.75 17.33 -20.55
N THR A 120 38.64 17.29 -21.30
CA THR A 120 37.62 18.34 -21.36
C THR A 120 36.32 17.91 -20.70
N ILE A 121 35.54 18.90 -20.27
CA ILE A 121 34.17 18.77 -19.81
C ILE A 121 33.30 19.61 -20.70
N LYS A 122 32.17 19.06 -21.19
CA LYS A 122 31.25 19.75 -22.08
C LYS A 122 29.85 19.81 -21.50
N LEU A 123 29.20 20.99 -21.73
CA LEU A 123 27.83 21.28 -21.33
C LEU A 123 26.91 21.21 -22.55
N TRP A 124 25.91 20.36 -22.51
CA TRP A 124 24.95 20.13 -23.60
C TRP A 124 23.57 20.60 -23.21
N ASP A 125 22.90 21.32 -24.12
CA ASP A 125 21.53 21.81 -23.96
C ASP A 125 20.60 21.01 -24.89
N TRP A 126 19.69 20.21 -24.26
CA TRP A 126 18.77 19.38 -25.04
C TRP A 126 17.60 20.16 -25.63
N ASP A 127 17.20 21.32 -25.06
CA ASP A 127 16.15 22.14 -25.63
C ASP A 127 16.65 22.90 -26.88
N LYS A 128 17.96 23.06 -27.03
CA LYS A 128 18.62 23.57 -28.22
C LYS A 128 19.10 22.48 -29.20
N GLY A 129 18.52 21.30 -29.14
CA GLY A 129 18.87 20.19 -30.02
C GLY A 129 20.24 19.59 -29.74
N TRP A 130 20.59 19.44 -28.46
CA TRP A 130 21.86 18.84 -28.00
C TRP A 130 23.10 19.57 -28.48
N LYS A 131 23.05 20.90 -28.56
CA LYS A 131 24.24 21.71 -28.87
C LYS A 131 25.15 21.84 -27.68
N CYS A 132 26.45 21.76 -27.90
CA CYS A 132 27.45 22.12 -26.90
C CYS A 132 27.38 23.65 -26.64
N VAL A 133 27.01 24.01 -25.41
CA VAL A 133 26.89 25.40 -24.98
C VAL A 133 28.22 25.92 -24.45
N GLN A 134 28.96 25.06 -23.77
CA GLN A 134 30.22 25.47 -23.12
C GLN A 134 31.16 24.25 -23.01
N THR A 135 32.47 24.54 -23.21
CA THR A 135 33.55 23.57 -22.92
C THR A 135 34.39 24.12 -21.79
N PHE A 136 34.76 23.26 -20.87
CA PHE A 136 35.61 23.56 -19.71
C PHE A 136 36.97 22.88 -19.93
N GLU A 137 38.04 23.66 -19.94
CA GLU A 137 39.39 23.21 -20.20
C GLU A 137 40.30 23.61 -19.02
N GLY A 138 41.28 22.76 -18.71
CA GLY A 138 42.27 23.03 -17.64
C GLY A 138 42.73 21.84 -16.87
N HIS A 139 42.17 20.66 -17.08
CA HIS A 139 42.74 19.39 -16.60
C HIS A 139 43.87 18.94 -17.56
N SER A 140 44.85 18.21 -17.00
CA SER A 140 46.02 17.72 -17.76
C SER A 140 46.01 16.19 -17.92
N HIS A 141 44.95 15.54 -17.50
CA HIS A 141 44.75 14.07 -17.62
C HIS A 141 43.25 13.76 -17.70
N TYR A 142 42.87 12.47 -17.77
CA TYR A 142 41.49 11.97 -17.89
C TYR A 142 40.61 12.51 -16.78
N VAL A 143 39.45 13.03 -17.13
CA VAL A 143 38.44 13.46 -16.18
C VAL A 143 37.52 12.29 -15.87
N MET A 144 37.60 11.75 -14.64
CA MET A 144 36.98 10.49 -14.25
C MET A 144 35.55 10.67 -13.73
N SER A 145 35.26 11.73 -13.00
CA SER A 145 33.97 11.91 -12.34
C SER A 145 33.59 13.39 -12.27
N LEU A 146 32.27 13.62 -12.28
CA LEU A 146 31.63 14.92 -12.11
C LEU A 146 30.61 14.87 -10.97
N ALA A 147 30.46 15.96 -10.23
CA ALA A 147 29.40 16.13 -9.23
C ALA A 147 28.89 17.56 -9.23
N ILE A 148 27.57 17.77 -9.23
CA ILE A 148 26.93 19.09 -9.12
C ILE A 148 26.80 19.44 -7.63
N ASN A 149 27.11 20.67 -7.29
CA ASN A 149 26.96 21.15 -5.91
C ASN A 149 25.46 21.26 -5.53
N PRO A 150 25.00 20.56 -4.50
CA PRO A 150 23.60 20.58 -4.09
C PRO A 150 23.15 21.94 -3.53
N LYS A 151 24.08 22.78 -3.03
CA LYS A 151 23.79 24.12 -2.51
C LYS A 151 23.65 25.16 -3.64
N ASP A 152 24.49 25.04 -4.64
CA ASP A 152 24.51 25.95 -5.80
C ASP A 152 24.65 25.11 -7.06
N THR A 153 23.53 24.80 -7.67
CA THR A 153 23.47 23.96 -8.87
C THR A 153 24.18 24.56 -10.09
N ASN A 154 24.56 25.84 -10.02
CA ASN A 154 25.39 26.48 -11.06
C ASN A 154 26.88 26.18 -10.88
N THR A 155 27.29 25.46 -9.83
CA THR A 155 28.67 25.05 -9.62
C THR A 155 28.78 23.52 -9.61
N PHE A 156 29.89 23.01 -10.08
CA PHE A 156 30.18 21.56 -10.09
C PHE A 156 31.66 21.29 -9.86
N ALA A 157 31.96 20.06 -9.42
CA ALA A 157 33.30 19.55 -9.23
C ALA A 157 33.66 18.50 -10.26
N SER A 158 34.93 18.42 -10.63
CA SER A 158 35.50 17.40 -11.48
C SER A 158 36.69 16.71 -10.81
N ALA A 159 36.72 15.37 -10.84
CA ALA A 159 37.86 14.55 -10.39
C ALA A 159 38.70 14.10 -11.58
N CYS A 160 40.01 14.22 -11.48
CA CYS A 160 40.91 13.93 -12.57
C CYS A 160 42.12 13.05 -12.14
N LEU A 161 42.61 12.25 -13.05
CA LEU A 161 43.85 11.50 -12.82
C LEU A 161 45.12 12.37 -12.72
N ASP A 162 45.01 13.69 -13.00
CA ASP A 162 46.07 14.67 -12.68
C ASP A 162 46.24 14.94 -11.19
N ARG A 163 45.54 14.18 -10.32
CA ARG A 163 45.57 14.25 -8.83
C ARG A 163 44.79 15.44 -8.26
N THR A 164 44.14 16.23 -9.11
CA THR A 164 43.40 17.41 -8.70
C THR A 164 41.88 17.24 -8.79
N VAL A 165 41.17 18.02 -7.99
CA VAL A 165 39.77 18.32 -8.15
C VAL A 165 39.61 19.80 -8.48
N LYS A 166 38.86 20.10 -9.53
CA LYS A 166 38.60 21.48 -9.93
C LYS A 166 37.13 21.82 -9.73
N ILE A 167 36.86 23.03 -9.28
CA ILE A 167 35.51 23.55 -9.10
C ILE A 167 35.24 24.56 -10.19
N TRP A 168 34.09 24.43 -10.84
CA TRP A 168 33.69 25.21 -12.01
C TRP A 168 32.35 25.88 -11.81
N SER A 169 32.09 26.99 -12.55
CA SER A 169 30.78 27.61 -12.58
C SER A 169 30.20 27.57 -14.00
N LEU A 170 28.92 27.21 -14.11
CA LEU A 170 28.17 27.31 -15.35
C LEU A 170 28.07 28.79 -15.75
N GLY A 171 28.42 29.14 -17.00
CA GLY A 171 28.47 30.52 -17.46
C GLY A 171 29.73 31.30 -17.09
N GLY A 172 30.69 30.71 -16.38
CA GLY A 172 31.94 31.35 -15.92
C GLY A 172 33.10 31.34 -16.90
N GLY A 173 32.88 31.34 -18.21
CA GLY A 173 33.93 31.44 -19.21
C GLY A 173 34.80 30.23 -19.45
N GLY A 174 34.49 29.06 -18.82
CA GLY A 174 35.16 27.76 -19.05
C GLY A 174 36.43 27.53 -18.23
N SER A 175 36.88 28.48 -17.41
CA SER A 175 38.02 28.31 -16.50
C SER A 175 37.56 27.83 -15.11
N ALA A 176 38.46 27.12 -14.43
CA ALA A 176 38.17 26.65 -13.07
C ALA A 176 38.18 27.81 -12.07
N ASN A 177 37.22 27.84 -11.16
CA ASN A 177 37.15 28.81 -10.08
C ASN A 177 38.34 28.62 -9.13
N PHE A 178 38.65 27.38 -8.82
CA PHE A 178 39.85 27.01 -8.08
C PHE A 178 40.19 25.52 -8.29
N THR A 179 41.43 25.18 -7.94
CA THR A 179 41.93 23.80 -7.97
C THR A 179 42.29 23.35 -6.56
N LEU A 180 41.94 22.13 -6.25
CA LEU A 180 42.28 21.44 -5.02
C LEU A 180 43.27 20.31 -5.36
N GLU A 181 44.44 20.36 -4.78
CA GLU A 181 45.45 19.28 -4.84
C GLU A 181 45.02 18.18 -3.90
N ALA A 182 44.18 17.26 -4.40
CA ALA A 182 43.44 16.33 -3.56
C ALA A 182 44.35 15.16 -3.05
N HIS A 183 45.15 14.58 -3.94
CA HIS A 183 46.00 13.44 -3.60
C HIS A 183 47.44 13.66 -4.08
N GLU A 184 48.43 13.28 -3.27
CA GLU A 184 49.85 13.57 -3.58
C GLU A 184 50.44 12.60 -4.58
N THR A 185 50.05 11.30 -4.53
CA THR A 185 50.74 10.22 -5.21
C THR A 185 50.01 9.66 -6.43
N LYS A 186 48.67 9.62 -6.42
CA LYS A 186 47.86 8.92 -7.41
C LYS A 186 46.66 9.79 -7.86
N GLY A 187 46.10 9.43 -9.00
CA GLY A 187 44.93 10.13 -9.58
C GLY A 187 43.65 10.02 -8.76
N VAL A 188 42.70 10.92 -8.98
CA VAL A 188 41.41 10.97 -8.32
C VAL A 188 40.38 10.28 -9.21
N ASN A 189 39.68 9.27 -8.69
CA ASN A 189 38.69 8.48 -9.42
C ASN A 189 37.27 9.02 -9.30
N HIS A 190 36.89 9.52 -8.12
CA HIS A 190 35.53 9.96 -7.87
C HIS A 190 35.51 11.18 -6.95
N VAL A 191 34.47 11.99 -7.10
CA VAL A 191 34.18 13.17 -6.29
C VAL A 191 32.69 13.23 -5.99
N ASP A 192 32.33 13.59 -4.75
CA ASP A 192 30.96 13.81 -4.33
C ASP A 192 30.86 14.95 -3.32
N TYR A 193 29.74 15.68 -3.33
CA TYR A 193 29.46 16.76 -2.40
C TYR A 193 28.67 16.25 -1.20
N TYR A 194 28.89 16.86 -0.05
CA TYR A 194 28.03 16.66 1.11
C TYR A 194 26.62 17.15 0.80
N PRO A 195 25.57 16.31 0.96
CA PRO A 195 24.23 16.60 0.47
C PRO A 195 23.47 17.67 1.25
N ALA A 196 23.72 17.81 2.56
CA ALA A 196 23.07 18.80 3.41
C ALA A 196 23.76 20.18 3.33
N ALA A 197 23.03 21.23 3.69
CA ALA A 197 23.50 22.61 3.51
C ALA A 197 24.43 23.11 4.63
N ASP A 198 24.56 22.37 5.72
CA ASP A 198 25.28 22.79 6.93
C ASP A 198 26.81 22.72 6.81
N LYS A 199 27.35 21.81 5.97
CA LYS A 199 28.79 21.61 5.84
C LYS A 199 29.27 21.80 4.39
N PRO A 200 30.36 22.57 4.16
CA PRO A 200 30.93 22.76 2.82
C PRO A 200 31.95 21.65 2.50
N TYR A 201 31.52 20.38 2.57
CA TYR A 201 32.43 19.27 2.39
C TYR A 201 32.31 18.64 1.01
N ILE A 202 33.47 18.15 0.54
CA ILE A 202 33.61 17.34 -0.66
C ILE A 202 34.47 16.12 -0.31
N LEU A 203 34.14 14.96 -0.85
CA LEU A 203 34.96 13.78 -0.72
C LEU A 203 35.62 13.44 -2.05
N THR A 204 36.79 12.81 -1.95
CA THR A 204 37.59 12.37 -3.11
C THR A 204 38.10 10.96 -2.88
N THR A 205 38.12 10.15 -3.92
CA THR A 205 38.67 8.77 -3.87
C THR A 205 39.81 8.64 -4.86
N SER A 206 40.81 7.80 -4.50
CA SER A 206 42.01 7.69 -5.31
C SER A 206 42.55 6.24 -5.41
N ASP A 207 43.40 6.06 -6.39
CA ASP A 207 44.22 4.87 -6.55
C ASP A 207 45.29 4.70 -5.44
N ASP A 208 45.45 5.68 -4.56
CA ASP A 208 46.27 5.58 -3.36
C ASP A 208 45.61 4.79 -2.22
N ARG A 209 44.40 4.23 -2.47
CA ARG A 209 43.59 3.42 -1.53
C ARG A 209 42.93 4.23 -0.42
N THR A 210 43.00 5.55 -0.50
CA THR A 210 42.44 6.44 0.52
C THR A 210 41.22 7.19 -0.01
N ILE A 211 40.37 7.62 0.93
CA ILE A 211 39.27 8.56 0.69
C ILE A 211 39.59 9.79 1.55
N LYS A 212 39.56 10.94 0.95
CA LYS A 212 39.83 12.20 1.66
C LYS A 212 38.61 13.08 1.66
N ILE A 213 38.35 13.74 2.77
CA ILE A 213 37.26 14.69 2.98
C ILE A 213 37.87 16.07 3.14
N TRP A 214 37.35 16.99 2.35
CA TRP A 214 37.85 18.35 2.23
C TRP A 214 36.78 19.37 2.52
N ASP A 215 37.16 20.45 3.22
CA ASP A 215 36.39 21.69 3.21
C ASP A 215 36.79 22.49 1.96
N TYR A 216 35.86 22.59 1.00
CA TYR A 216 36.15 23.26 -0.27
C TYR A 216 36.18 24.81 -0.17
N THR A 217 35.69 25.40 0.93
CA THR A 217 35.75 26.85 1.16
C THR A 217 37.14 27.26 1.65
N ASN A 218 37.68 26.53 2.64
CA ASN A 218 38.96 26.76 3.24
C ASN A 218 40.09 25.96 2.56
N LYS A 219 39.77 25.02 1.68
CA LYS A 219 40.70 24.09 1.00
C LYS A 219 41.53 23.27 1.98
N SER A 220 40.94 22.95 3.13
CA SER A 220 41.58 22.19 4.21
C SER A 220 41.15 20.74 4.19
N LEU A 221 42.11 19.82 4.46
CA LEU A 221 41.83 18.42 4.68
C LEU A 221 41.18 18.25 6.05
N ILE A 222 40.03 17.62 6.11
CA ILE A 222 39.28 17.34 7.34
C ILE A 222 39.59 15.95 7.86
N ALA A 223 39.57 14.93 6.99
CA ALA A 223 39.84 13.54 7.37
C ALA A 223 40.36 12.72 6.19
N THR A 224 41.13 11.68 6.52
CA THR A 224 41.56 10.63 5.59
C THR A 224 41.00 9.30 6.10
N LEU A 225 40.24 8.58 5.24
CA LEU A 225 39.72 7.25 5.56
C LEU A 225 40.62 6.20 4.90
N GLU A 226 41.22 5.38 5.75
CA GLU A 226 42.13 4.30 5.34
C GLU A 226 41.54 2.93 5.70
N GLY A 227 41.72 1.93 4.85
CA GLY A 227 41.23 0.58 5.13
C GLY A 227 40.90 -0.26 3.89
N HIS A 228 40.82 0.33 2.70
CA HIS A 228 40.76 -0.42 1.45
C HIS A 228 42.14 -0.96 1.07
N THR A 229 42.18 -2.13 0.47
CA THR A 229 43.41 -2.82 0.08
C THR A 229 43.79 -2.61 -1.38
N SER A 230 42.90 -2.09 -2.20
CA SER A 230 43.09 -1.74 -3.60
C SER A 230 42.53 -0.35 -3.93
N ASN A 231 42.57 0.03 -5.21
CA ASN A 231 42.06 1.31 -5.70
C ASN A 231 40.62 1.57 -5.26
N VAL A 232 40.32 2.79 -4.78
CA VAL A 232 38.95 3.16 -4.42
C VAL A 232 38.28 3.75 -5.65
N SER A 233 37.30 3.02 -6.17
CA SER A 233 36.60 3.38 -7.41
C SER A 233 35.59 4.51 -7.18
N PHE A 234 34.89 4.48 -6.06
CA PHE A 234 33.89 5.49 -5.72
C PHE A 234 33.75 5.64 -4.19
N ALA A 235 33.26 6.79 -3.78
CA ALA A 235 32.60 6.99 -2.50
C ALA A 235 31.51 8.05 -2.63
N CYS A 236 30.51 7.98 -1.77
CA CYS A 236 29.45 8.97 -1.70
C CYS A 236 28.98 9.21 -0.27
N PHE A 237 28.48 10.40 -0.01
CA PHE A 237 27.73 10.69 1.20
C PHE A 237 26.31 10.16 1.06
N HIS A 238 25.79 9.50 2.10
CA HIS A 238 24.37 9.16 2.12
C HIS A 238 23.52 10.44 2.33
N PRO A 239 22.43 10.63 1.59
CA PRO A 239 21.66 11.88 1.67
C PRO A 239 20.96 12.10 3.02
N GLU A 240 20.58 11.05 3.72
CA GLU A 240 19.80 11.10 4.95
C GLU A 240 20.55 10.59 6.18
N LEU A 241 21.29 9.49 6.02
CA LEU A 241 22.06 8.89 7.12
C LEU A 241 23.44 9.52 7.25
N PRO A 242 24.00 9.68 8.45
CA PRO A 242 25.35 10.22 8.65
C PRO A 242 26.44 9.21 8.32
N VAL A 243 26.40 8.64 7.12
CA VAL A 243 27.37 7.64 6.65
C VAL A 243 27.96 7.99 5.29
N ILE A 244 29.18 7.50 5.07
CA ILE A 244 29.87 7.51 3.80
C ILE A 244 29.97 6.07 3.32
N ILE A 245 29.66 5.83 2.06
CA ILE A 245 29.76 4.52 1.44
C ILE A 245 30.88 4.56 0.41
N SER A 246 31.80 3.60 0.45
CA SER A 246 32.88 3.47 -0.51
C SER A 246 32.98 2.08 -1.08
N GLY A 247 33.35 2.00 -2.35
CA GLY A 247 33.63 0.73 -3.02
C GLY A 247 35.00 0.74 -3.70
N SER A 248 35.62 -0.42 -3.71
CA SER A 248 36.99 -0.58 -4.19
C SER A 248 37.12 -1.77 -5.12
N GLU A 249 38.23 -1.78 -5.86
CA GLU A 249 38.65 -2.94 -6.65
C GLU A 249 39.04 -4.15 -5.81
N ASP A 250 39.07 -4.03 -4.46
CA ASP A 250 39.22 -5.15 -3.54
C ASP A 250 37.92 -5.98 -3.38
N GLY A 251 36.82 -5.59 -4.07
CA GLY A 251 35.54 -6.27 -4.01
C GLY A 251 34.73 -5.95 -2.76
N SER A 252 35.23 -5.14 -1.85
CA SER A 252 34.53 -4.73 -0.64
C SER A 252 33.82 -3.40 -0.79
N VAL A 253 32.69 -3.27 -0.08
CA VAL A 253 32.01 -2.01 0.16
C VAL A 253 32.11 -1.68 1.63
N LYS A 254 32.62 -0.51 1.96
CA LYS A 254 32.81 -0.07 3.33
C LYS A 254 31.88 1.06 3.67
N ILE A 255 31.31 1.00 4.87
CA ILE A 255 30.42 2.02 5.44
C ILE A 255 31.18 2.70 6.57
N TRP A 256 31.30 4.00 6.47
CA TRP A 256 32.02 4.84 7.43
C TRP A 256 31.04 5.82 8.06
N HIS A 257 31.23 6.13 9.33
CA HIS A 257 30.44 7.16 10.00
C HIS A 257 30.87 8.57 9.54
N ALA A 258 29.94 9.38 9.05
CA ALA A 258 30.28 10.69 8.44
C ALA A 258 30.71 11.77 9.42
N ASN A 259 30.50 11.62 10.73
CA ASN A 259 30.93 12.58 11.74
C ASN A 259 32.20 12.12 12.47
N THR A 260 32.32 10.83 12.79
CA THR A 260 33.49 10.30 13.53
C THR A 260 34.54 9.72 12.60
N TYR A 261 34.23 9.52 11.32
CA TYR A 261 35.09 8.96 10.27
C TYR A 261 35.65 7.56 10.58
N ARG A 262 34.98 6.82 11.47
CA ARG A 262 35.30 5.43 11.79
C ARG A 262 34.66 4.47 10.81
N LEU A 263 35.35 3.35 10.54
CA LEU A 263 34.79 2.22 9.80
C LEU A 263 33.75 1.54 10.69
N GLU A 264 32.50 1.50 10.21
CA GLU A 264 31.37 0.85 10.90
C GLU A 264 31.16 -0.58 10.41
N GLN A 265 31.19 -0.79 9.11
CA GLN A 265 30.87 -2.08 8.51
C GLN A 265 31.61 -2.28 7.19
N THR A 266 31.96 -3.55 6.92
CA THR A 266 32.47 -3.97 5.60
C THR A 266 31.53 -5.02 5.03
N LEU A 267 31.05 -4.78 3.81
CA LEU A 267 30.13 -5.66 3.07
C LEU A 267 30.89 -6.30 1.91
N SER A 268 30.63 -7.58 1.67
CA SER A 268 31.13 -8.30 0.50
C SER A 268 29.99 -9.11 -0.11
N TYR A 269 29.79 -8.99 -1.41
CA TYR A 269 28.73 -9.67 -2.13
C TYR A 269 29.23 -10.79 -3.05
N GLY A 270 30.54 -10.98 -3.16
CA GLY A 270 31.14 -12.00 -4.01
C GLY A 270 30.97 -11.73 -5.51
N LEU A 271 30.85 -10.45 -5.91
CA LEU A 271 30.68 -9.99 -7.30
C LEU A 271 31.94 -9.31 -7.86
N GLU A 272 33.13 -9.65 -7.33
CA GLU A 272 34.41 -9.07 -7.74
C GLU A 272 34.50 -7.56 -7.44
N ARG A 273 35.12 -6.77 -8.34
CA ARG A 273 35.44 -5.35 -8.13
C ARG A 273 34.20 -4.46 -8.17
N ALA A 274 34.11 -3.51 -7.22
CA ALA A 274 33.05 -2.50 -7.20
C ALA A 274 33.45 -1.27 -8.05
N TRP A 275 32.54 -0.78 -8.93
CA TRP A 275 32.85 0.26 -9.91
C TRP A 275 32.05 1.53 -9.76
N CYS A 276 30.79 1.46 -9.41
CA CYS A 276 29.89 2.60 -9.41
C CYS A 276 28.84 2.49 -8.32
N VAL A 277 28.33 3.65 -7.91
CA VAL A 277 27.28 3.77 -6.90
C VAL A 277 26.25 4.82 -7.33
N SER A 278 25.03 4.61 -6.92
CA SER A 278 23.97 5.63 -6.94
C SER A 278 23.10 5.47 -5.70
N TYR A 279 22.56 6.56 -5.21
CA TYR A 279 21.61 6.57 -4.10
C TYR A 279 20.27 7.17 -4.53
N GLN A 280 19.19 6.69 -3.89
CA GLN A 280 17.85 7.25 -4.12
C GLN A 280 17.55 8.30 -3.05
N ARG A 281 17.28 9.53 -3.47
CA ARG A 281 16.85 10.59 -2.56
C ARG A 281 15.46 10.30 -2.01
N GLY A 282 15.26 10.50 -0.71
CA GLY A 282 13.99 10.27 -0.04
C GLY A 282 13.71 8.80 0.32
N LYS A 283 14.57 7.87 -0.08
CA LYS A 283 14.56 6.46 0.34
C LYS A 283 15.98 6.05 0.73
N ASN A 284 16.12 5.19 1.74
CA ASN A 284 17.44 4.73 2.19
C ASN A 284 18.00 3.61 1.29
N ALA A 285 17.79 3.72 -0.03
CA ALA A 285 18.22 2.73 -1.00
C ALA A 285 19.50 3.16 -1.71
N LEU A 286 20.40 2.19 -1.88
CA LEU A 286 21.69 2.34 -2.53
C LEU A 286 21.87 1.25 -3.58
N ALA A 287 22.27 1.60 -4.78
CA ALA A 287 22.62 0.67 -5.85
C ALA A 287 24.13 0.69 -6.11
N ILE A 288 24.74 -0.50 -6.21
CA ILE A 288 26.17 -0.68 -6.42
C ILE A 288 26.40 -1.59 -7.62
N GLY A 289 27.26 -1.18 -8.54
CA GLY A 289 27.66 -1.97 -9.70
C GLY A 289 29.02 -2.62 -9.52
N PHE A 290 29.12 -3.88 -9.92
CA PHE A 290 30.28 -4.75 -9.80
C PHE A 290 30.68 -5.36 -11.16
N ASP A 291 31.77 -6.16 -11.17
CA ASP A 291 32.20 -6.90 -12.34
C ASP A 291 31.15 -7.94 -12.83
N GLU A 292 30.44 -8.58 -11.92
CA GLU A 292 29.50 -9.68 -12.21
C GLU A 292 28.04 -9.31 -11.99
N GLY A 293 27.71 -8.01 -11.92
CA GLY A 293 26.33 -7.55 -11.77
C GLY A 293 26.16 -6.34 -10.86
N CYS A 294 24.95 -6.18 -10.32
CA CYS A 294 24.60 -5.10 -9.43
C CYS A 294 23.79 -5.58 -8.23
N VAL A 295 23.88 -4.81 -7.15
CA VAL A 295 23.14 -5.04 -5.91
C VAL A 295 22.41 -3.76 -5.53
N VAL A 296 21.15 -3.87 -5.14
CA VAL A 296 20.41 -2.79 -4.46
C VAL A 296 20.25 -3.19 -3.00
N ILE A 297 20.67 -2.31 -2.12
CA ILE A 297 20.56 -2.48 -0.67
C ILE A 297 19.78 -1.33 -0.08
N LYS A 298 19.04 -1.62 0.99
CA LYS A 298 18.35 -0.65 1.80
C LYS A 298 19.06 -0.57 3.14
N MET A 299 19.36 0.64 3.60
CA MET A 299 20.12 0.85 4.83
C MET A 299 19.29 1.56 5.88
N GLY A 300 19.44 1.13 7.14
CA GLY A 300 18.76 1.72 8.29
C GLY A 300 17.26 1.40 8.35
N ARG A 301 16.60 2.03 9.30
CA ARG A 301 15.15 1.92 9.52
C ARG A 301 14.44 3.06 8.78
N GLU A 302 13.27 2.77 8.20
CA GLU A 302 12.40 3.81 7.62
C GLU A 302 11.57 4.54 8.68
N GLU A 303 11.47 3.94 9.85
CA GLU A 303 10.72 4.48 10.98
C GLU A 303 11.36 5.79 11.47
N PRO A 304 10.60 6.90 11.52
CA PRO A 304 11.13 8.15 12.04
C PRO A 304 11.43 8.04 13.54
N ALA A 305 12.48 8.73 14.00
CA ALA A 305 12.75 8.85 15.42
C ALA A 305 11.75 9.84 16.04
N VAL A 306 10.59 9.35 16.42
CA VAL A 306 9.47 10.13 16.96
C VAL A 306 8.86 9.42 18.17
N SER A 307 8.39 10.18 19.14
CA SER A 307 7.66 9.64 20.29
C SER A 307 6.63 10.66 20.76
N MET A 308 5.47 10.17 21.19
CA MET A 308 4.40 10.96 21.77
C MET A 308 4.20 10.56 23.23
N ASP A 309 3.96 11.51 24.12
CA ASP A 309 3.55 11.22 25.48
C ASP A 309 2.02 11.10 25.61
N ALA A 310 1.53 10.60 26.73
CA ALA A 310 0.10 10.46 27.02
C ALA A 310 -0.67 11.82 27.06
N GLY A 311 0.04 12.94 27.10
CA GLY A 311 -0.52 14.29 27.06
C GLY A 311 -0.65 14.86 25.64
N GLY A 312 -0.20 14.14 24.60
CA GLY A 312 -0.20 14.59 23.21
C GLY A 312 1.00 15.47 22.84
N LYS A 313 2.05 15.48 23.65
CA LYS A 313 3.30 16.12 23.29
C LYS A 313 4.13 15.18 22.41
N ILE A 314 4.38 15.59 21.18
CA ILE A 314 5.19 14.87 20.21
C ILE A 314 6.60 15.46 20.21
N VAL A 315 7.61 14.60 20.23
CA VAL A 315 9.03 14.94 20.08
C VAL A 315 9.60 14.09 18.98
N TRP A 316 10.30 14.69 18.03
CA TRP A 316 10.95 13.96 16.93
C TRP A 316 12.30 14.56 16.60
N ALA A 317 13.14 13.75 16.00
CA ALA A 317 14.46 14.17 15.55
C ALA A 317 14.48 14.35 14.03
N ARG A 318 15.09 15.44 13.58
CA ARG A 318 15.42 15.67 12.19
C ARG A 318 16.94 15.88 12.10
N HIS A 319 17.64 14.85 11.65
CA HIS A 319 19.10 14.75 11.79
C HIS A 319 19.51 14.87 13.27
N ASN A 320 20.27 15.89 13.65
CA ASN A 320 20.71 16.13 15.04
C ASN A 320 19.84 17.17 15.76
N GLU A 321 18.89 17.79 15.07
CA GLU A 321 17.95 18.76 15.66
C GLU A 321 16.73 18.05 16.21
N VAL A 322 16.27 18.46 17.38
CA VAL A 322 15.09 17.88 18.02
C VAL A 322 13.98 18.92 18.08
N LEU A 323 12.86 18.56 17.49
CA LEU A 323 11.67 19.38 17.38
C LEU A 323 10.55 18.84 18.28
N THR A 324 9.65 19.71 18.69
CA THR A 324 8.46 19.33 19.45
C THR A 324 7.22 20.04 18.96
N ALA A 325 6.10 19.35 19.05
CA ALA A 325 4.77 19.90 18.87
C ALA A 325 3.82 19.35 19.94
N VAL A 326 2.71 20.00 20.15
CA VAL A 326 1.68 19.56 21.10
C VAL A 326 0.34 19.54 20.36
N VAL A 327 -0.33 18.41 20.43
CA VAL A 327 -1.70 18.26 19.95
C VAL A 327 -2.64 19.00 20.88
N LYS A 328 -3.47 19.89 20.34
CA LYS A 328 -4.43 20.68 21.11
C LYS A 328 -5.84 20.12 20.94
N PRO A 329 -6.71 20.23 21.94
CA PRO A 329 -8.10 19.79 21.83
C PRO A 329 -8.90 20.41 20.66
N GLY A 330 -8.48 21.57 20.14
CA GLY A 330 -9.10 22.23 18.98
C GLY A 330 -8.73 21.63 17.64
N ASP A 331 -7.68 20.81 17.57
CA ASP A 331 -7.23 20.15 16.34
C ASP A 331 -8.12 18.95 15.98
N VAL A 332 -9.03 18.56 16.90
CA VAL A 332 -9.98 17.43 16.75
C VAL A 332 -11.09 17.69 15.69
N SER A 333 -11.26 18.94 15.24
CA SER A 333 -12.25 19.30 14.20
C SER A 333 -11.82 18.95 12.78
N VAL A 334 -10.61 18.44 12.60
CA VAL A 334 -10.07 17.99 11.30
C VAL A 334 -10.66 16.63 10.97
N LYS A 335 -11.01 16.40 9.72
CA LYS A 335 -11.53 15.11 9.27
C LYS A 335 -10.48 14.01 9.41
N ASP A 336 -10.96 12.80 9.69
CA ASP A 336 -10.11 11.62 9.79
C ASP A 336 -9.22 11.47 8.52
N GLY A 337 -7.91 11.33 8.74
CA GLY A 337 -6.92 11.18 7.68
C GLY A 337 -6.39 12.48 7.06
N GLU A 338 -6.89 13.65 7.45
CA GLU A 338 -6.30 14.92 7.02
C GLU A 338 -5.08 15.28 7.90
N PRO A 339 -3.99 15.84 7.29
CA PRO A 339 -2.81 16.25 8.04
C PRO A 339 -3.11 17.38 9.02
N LEU A 340 -2.67 17.21 10.26
CA LEU A 340 -2.79 18.21 11.31
C LEU A 340 -1.74 19.32 11.12
N SER A 341 -2.16 20.58 11.17
CA SER A 341 -1.25 21.73 11.13
C SER A 341 -0.69 22.00 12.53
N LEU A 342 0.35 21.26 12.93
CA LEU A 342 0.98 21.40 14.23
C LEU A 342 2.12 22.42 14.21
N PRO A 343 2.06 23.50 14.98
CA PRO A 343 3.18 24.42 15.13
C PRO A 343 4.32 23.72 15.88
N HIS A 344 5.45 23.51 15.19
CA HIS A 344 6.64 22.92 15.79
C HIS A 344 7.54 23.99 16.45
N LYS A 345 8.22 23.58 17.49
CA LYS A 345 9.20 24.37 18.22
C LYS A 345 10.51 23.60 18.29
N ASP A 346 11.62 24.29 18.09
CA ASP A 346 12.94 23.74 18.32
C ASP A 346 13.17 23.58 19.83
N LEU A 347 13.54 22.34 20.24
CA LEU A 347 13.94 22.03 21.63
C LEU A 347 15.45 22.11 21.81
N GLY A 348 16.24 21.88 20.78
CA GLY A 348 17.68 21.86 20.81
C GLY A 348 18.28 20.79 19.90
N SER A 349 19.59 20.56 20.04
CA SER A 349 20.31 19.55 19.27
C SER A 349 20.77 18.40 20.15
N CYS A 350 20.93 17.21 19.53
CA CYS A 350 21.59 16.04 20.14
C CYS A 350 23.07 15.98 19.72
N GLU A 351 23.94 15.55 20.62
CA GLU A 351 25.35 15.30 20.32
C GLU A 351 25.54 14.02 19.51
N ILE A 352 24.61 13.07 19.66
CA ILE A 352 24.56 11.79 18.94
C ILE A 352 23.48 11.83 17.85
N TYR A 353 23.65 11.02 16.80
CA TYR A 353 22.59 10.86 15.79
C TYR A 353 21.44 10.00 16.35
N PRO A 354 20.21 10.54 16.46
CA PRO A 354 19.09 9.81 17.06
C PRO A 354 18.62 8.64 16.19
N GLN A 355 18.87 7.42 16.60
CA GLN A 355 18.33 6.20 15.98
C GLN A 355 16.99 5.78 16.59
N SER A 356 16.86 5.96 17.90
CA SER A 356 15.59 5.79 18.62
C SER A 356 15.38 6.96 19.58
N LEU A 357 14.12 7.36 19.72
CA LEU A 357 13.67 8.42 20.61
C LEU A 357 12.44 7.92 21.33
N LEU A 358 12.50 7.83 22.66
CA LEU A 358 11.43 7.26 23.47
C LEU A 358 11.15 8.13 24.68
N HIS A 359 9.87 8.50 24.91
CA HIS A 359 9.45 9.10 26.17
C HIS A 359 9.50 8.06 27.28
N SER A 360 9.86 8.52 28.50
CA SER A 360 9.61 7.72 29.69
C SER A 360 8.10 7.56 29.92
N PRO A 361 7.63 6.48 30.54
CA PRO A 361 6.20 6.25 30.75
C PRO A 361 5.47 7.36 31.52
N ASN A 362 6.21 8.15 32.31
CA ASN A 362 5.67 9.32 33.02
C ASN A 362 5.76 10.64 32.24
N GLY A 363 6.25 10.63 30.99
CA GLY A 363 6.39 11.79 30.11
C GLY A 363 7.41 12.86 30.55
N ARG A 364 8.20 12.60 31.63
CA ARG A 364 9.16 13.59 32.18
C ARG A 364 10.50 13.60 31.46
N PHE A 365 10.89 12.47 30.91
CA PHE A 365 12.18 12.27 30.27
C PHE A 365 12.00 11.75 28.84
N VAL A 366 13.00 12.02 28.04
CA VAL A 366 13.14 11.47 26.69
C VAL A 366 14.53 10.85 26.57
N SER A 367 14.59 9.57 26.23
CA SER A 367 15.85 8.92 25.90
C SER A 367 16.12 9.00 24.41
N VAL A 368 17.33 9.35 24.06
CA VAL A 368 17.87 9.30 22.70
C VAL A 368 18.97 8.26 22.68
N CYS A 369 18.85 7.26 21.85
CA CYS A 369 19.89 6.25 21.65
C CYS A 369 20.34 6.26 20.21
N GLY A 370 21.66 6.24 19.99
CA GLY A 370 22.27 6.22 18.67
C GLY A 370 23.79 6.24 18.79
N ASP A 371 24.49 5.91 17.71
CA ASP A 371 25.95 5.93 17.63
C ASP A 371 26.70 5.06 18.69
N GLY A 372 25.96 4.12 19.32
CA GLY A 372 26.52 3.28 20.41
C GLY A 372 26.49 3.97 21.78
N GLU A 373 25.79 5.08 21.89
CA GLU A 373 25.61 5.87 23.12
C GLU A 373 24.13 6.15 23.37
N TYR A 374 23.81 6.46 24.63
CA TYR A 374 22.48 6.95 24.99
C TYR A 374 22.59 8.23 25.83
N ILE A 375 21.61 9.10 25.67
CA ILE A 375 21.48 10.31 26.46
C ILE A 375 20.01 10.44 26.89
N ILE A 376 19.78 10.68 28.15
CA ILE A 376 18.46 10.96 28.72
C ILE A 376 18.33 12.46 28.93
N TYR A 377 17.33 13.08 28.32
CA TYR A 377 17.01 14.50 28.45
C TYR A 377 15.72 14.70 29.26
N THR A 378 15.61 15.86 29.92
CA THR A 378 14.33 16.30 30.49
C THR A 378 13.41 16.74 29.34
N ALA A 379 12.17 16.23 29.30
CA ALA A 379 11.23 16.48 28.19
C ALA A 379 10.86 17.97 28.00
N LEU A 380 10.88 18.79 29.07
CA LEU A 380 10.49 20.21 29.02
C LEU A 380 11.60 21.15 28.59
N ALA A 381 12.82 20.94 29.12
CA ALA A 381 13.93 21.90 29.01
C ALA A 381 15.11 21.36 28.21
N TRP A 382 15.03 20.15 27.69
CA TRP A 382 16.06 19.45 26.92
C TRP A 382 17.44 19.49 27.61
N ARG A 383 17.45 19.24 28.94
CA ARG A 383 18.67 19.21 29.73
C ARG A 383 19.12 17.77 29.92
N ASN A 384 20.42 17.53 29.75
CA ASN A 384 21.01 16.22 29.97
C ASN A 384 20.84 15.80 31.45
N LYS A 385 20.34 14.57 31.65
CA LYS A 385 20.14 13.96 32.97
C LYS A 385 21.06 12.79 33.22
N ALA A 386 21.28 11.95 32.25
CA ALA A 386 22.17 10.80 32.30
C ALA A 386 22.62 10.45 30.88
N PHE A 387 23.81 9.88 30.77
CA PHE A 387 24.37 9.44 29.48
C PHE A 387 25.32 8.27 29.72
N GLY A 388 25.61 7.52 28.68
CA GLY A 388 26.54 6.39 28.72
C GLY A 388 26.61 5.66 27.37
N GLN A 389 27.36 4.58 27.36
CA GLN A 389 27.45 3.70 26.20
C GLN A 389 26.28 2.72 26.18
N ALA A 390 25.57 2.61 25.07
CA ALA A 390 24.54 1.61 24.85
C ALA A 390 24.28 1.39 23.36
N LEU A 391 24.09 0.14 22.98
CA LEU A 391 23.63 -0.25 21.66
C LEU A 391 22.10 -0.20 21.55
N ASP A 392 21.39 -0.46 22.67
CA ASP A 392 19.94 -0.37 22.79
C ASP A 392 19.55 0.15 24.17
N PHE A 393 18.35 0.72 24.22
CA PHE A 393 17.76 1.32 25.42
C PHE A 393 16.28 0.96 25.55
N ALA A 394 15.84 0.60 26.75
CA ALA A 394 14.44 0.28 27.04
C ALA A 394 14.00 0.90 28.37
N TRP A 395 12.84 1.60 28.38
CA TRP A 395 12.20 2.07 29.62
C TRP A 395 11.40 0.95 30.29
N GLY A 396 11.27 1.02 31.60
CA GLY A 396 10.34 0.19 32.37
C GLY A 396 8.87 0.51 32.10
N SER A 397 7.96 -0.10 32.87
CA SER A 397 6.51 0.18 32.81
C SER A 397 6.15 1.47 33.56
N ARG A 398 4.86 1.83 33.55
CA ARG A 398 4.33 2.98 34.32
C ARG A 398 4.63 2.88 35.82
N ASP A 399 4.60 1.70 36.39
CA ASP A 399 4.91 1.46 37.81
C ASP A 399 6.39 1.70 38.12
N ASN A 400 7.26 1.36 37.17
CA ASN A 400 8.72 1.53 37.25
C ASN A 400 9.21 2.65 36.29
N SER A 401 8.54 3.76 36.27
CA SER A 401 8.66 4.82 35.25
C SER A 401 10.02 5.53 35.16
N ASN A 402 10.93 5.35 36.12
CA ASN A 402 12.28 5.87 36.08
C ASN A 402 13.36 4.77 35.97
N ASP A 403 12.91 3.53 35.82
CA ASP A 403 13.79 2.38 35.64
C ASP A 403 14.02 2.15 34.16
N TYR A 404 15.23 1.76 33.80
CA TYR A 404 15.57 1.49 32.42
C TYR A 404 16.67 0.42 32.31
N ALA A 405 16.74 -0.21 31.16
CA ALA A 405 17.78 -1.16 30.79
C ALA A 405 18.58 -0.64 29.59
N ILE A 406 19.86 -0.97 29.59
CA ILE A 406 20.74 -0.72 28.46
C ILE A 406 21.45 -2.01 28.05
N ARG A 407 21.68 -2.14 26.75
CA ARG A 407 22.55 -3.18 26.20
C ARG A 407 23.88 -2.54 25.80
N GLU A 408 24.93 -2.84 26.54
CA GLU A 408 26.28 -2.33 26.25
C GLU A 408 26.99 -3.20 25.20
N SER A 409 26.78 -4.52 25.28
CA SER A 409 27.31 -5.51 24.33
C SER A 409 26.32 -6.67 24.13
N PRO A 410 26.55 -7.60 23.20
CA PRO A 410 25.70 -8.78 23.06
C PRO A 410 25.63 -9.66 24.32
N THR A 411 26.60 -9.55 25.21
CA THR A 411 26.67 -10.33 26.45
C THR A 411 26.46 -9.53 27.72
N SER A 412 26.29 -8.21 27.61
CA SER A 412 26.15 -7.31 28.76
C SER A 412 24.89 -6.48 28.66
N VAL A 413 23.96 -6.78 29.56
CA VAL A 413 22.72 -6.00 29.79
C VAL A 413 22.76 -5.46 31.22
N LYS A 414 22.57 -4.17 31.39
CA LYS A 414 22.57 -3.49 32.68
C LYS A 414 21.20 -2.90 33.00
N LEU A 415 20.79 -3.06 34.25
CA LEU A 415 19.56 -2.49 34.78
C LEU A 415 19.87 -1.24 35.62
N PHE A 416 19.04 -0.23 35.49
CA PHE A 416 19.10 1.01 36.24
C PHE A 416 17.79 1.25 36.98
N LYS A 417 17.89 1.51 38.29
CA LYS A 417 16.77 1.90 39.14
C LYS A 417 16.92 3.35 39.58
N ASN A 418 15.98 4.21 39.19
CA ASN A 418 16.03 5.65 39.43
C ASN A 418 17.37 6.28 39.03
N PHE A 419 17.85 6.00 37.84
CA PHE A 419 19.13 6.49 37.24
C PHE A 419 20.41 5.99 37.93
N LYS A 420 20.31 4.96 38.77
CA LYS A 420 21.48 4.31 39.42
C LYS A 420 21.58 2.88 38.93
N GLU A 421 22.78 2.51 38.52
CA GLU A 421 23.07 1.14 38.07
C GLU A 421 22.85 0.13 39.21
N LYS A 422 22.13 -0.95 38.89
CA LYS A 422 21.90 -2.05 39.81
C LYS A 422 23.14 -2.98 39.78
N PRO A 423 23.74 -3.25 40.94
CA PRO A 423 24.93 -4.12 40.99
C PRO A 423 24.56 -5.55 40.57
N GLY A 424 25.42 -6.15 39.74
CA GLY A 424 25.29 -7.54 39.29
C GLY A 424 24.92 -7.75 37.82
N GLY A 425 24.46 -6.71 37.13
CA GLY A 425 24.00 -6.87 35.74
C GLY A 425 22.82 -7.84 35.58
N LEU A 426 22.45 -8.14 34.37
CA LEU A 426 21.45 -9.15 34.01
C LEU A 426 22.17 -10.34 33.34
N ASP A 427 22.05 -11.52 33.95
CA ASP A 427 22.53 -12.76 33.30
C ASP A 427 21.44 -13.25 32.33
N VAL A 428 21.71 -13.07 31.06
CA VAL A 428 20.73 -13.38 29.99
C VAL A 428 20.85 -14.85 29.53
N GLY A 429 22.02 -15.48 29.72
CA GLY A 429 22.30 -16.87 29.29
C GLY A 429 22.41 -17.05 27.77
N PHE A 430 22.16 -16.01 26.95
CA PHE A 430 22.28 -16.02 25.49
C PHE A 430 22.76 -14.66 24.94
N ALA A 431 23.15 -14.62 23.68
CA ALA A 431 23.55 -13.36 23.04
C ALA A 431 22.35 -12.43 22.80
N ALA A 432 22.33 -11.27 23.47
CA ALA A 432 21.26 -10.28 23.34
C ALA A 432 21.43 -9.48 22.04
N ASP A 433 20.39 -9.46 21.23
CA ASP A 433 20.32 -8.72 19.95
C ASP A 433 19.50 -7.42 20.05
N GLY A 434 18.58 -7.32 21.00
CA GLY A 434 17.76 -6.15 21.23
C GLY A 434 17.12 -6.14 22.60
N LEU A 435 16.70 -4.94 23.04
CA LEU A 435 15.93 -4.73 24.26
C LEU A 435 14.59 -4.07 23.93
N ILE A 436 13.52 -4.55 24.58
CA ILE A 436 12.18 -3.98 24.47
C ILE A 436 11.65 -3.83 25.89
N GLY A 437 11.18 -2.63 26.22
CA GLY A 437 10.64 -2.32 27.54
C GLY A 437 9.17 -2.72 27.68
N GLY A 438 8.67 -2.64 28.92
CA GLY A 438 7.30 -2.93 29.24
C GLY A 438 7.15 -3.38 30.68
N VAL A 439 6.10 -4.15 30.97
CA VAL A 439 5.84 -4.73 32.30
C VAL A 439 6.97 -5.68 32.71
N LEU A 440 7.45 -6.47 31.78
CA LEU A 440 8.69 -7.24 31.86
C LEU A 440 9.68 -6.70 30.83
N LEU A 441 10.96 -6.85 31.11
CA LEU A 441 12.01 -6.54 30.16
C LEU A 441 12.15 -7.70 29.17
N ALA A 442 11.86 -7.45 27.93
CA ALA A 442 12.08 -8.41 26.85
C ALA A 442 13.49 -8.25 26.28
N VAL A 443 14.27 -9.30 26.35
CA VAL A 443 15.60 -9.40 25.74
C VAL A 443 15.52 -10.32 24.54
N ARG A 444 15.72 -9.77 23.35
CA ARG A 444 15.68 -10.52 22.11
C ARG A 444 17.03 -11.16 21.82
N GLY A 445 17.03 -12.47 21.53
CA GLY A 445 18.17 -13.19 21.00
C GLY A 445 18.04 -13.45 19.49
N ALA A 446 18.87 -14.35 18.97
CA ALA A 446 18.85 -14.73 17.55
C ALA A 446 17.64 -15.60 17.18
N GLU A 447 17.21 -16.49 18.07
CA GLU A 447 16.12 -17.45 17.85
C GLU A 447 15.05 -17.40 18.95
N THR A 448 15.31 -16.71 20.06
CA THR A 448 14.43 -16.68 21.25
C THR A 448 14.27 -15.29 21.82
N VAL A 449 13.22 -15.08 22.58
CA VAL A 449 13.04 -13.92 23.46
C VAL A 449 12.93 -14.38 24.91
N GLY A 450 13.69 -13.73 25.79
CA GLY A 450 13.61 -13.91 27.24
C GLY A 450 12.88 -12.73 27.89
N LEU A 451 11.89 -13.02 28.73
CA LEU A 451 11.16 -12.04 29.54
C LEU A 451 11.72 -12.03 30.97
N PHE A 452 12.18 -10.88 31.41
CA PHE A 452 12.86 -10.73 32.72
C PHE A 452 12.11 -9.75 33.62
N ASP A 453 12.06 -10.04 34.89
CA ASP A 453 11.47 -9.16 35.88
C ASP A 453 12.42 -7.98 36.23
N TRP A 454 11.90 -6.78 36.22
CA TRP A 454 12.64 -5.54 36.51
C TRP A 454 13.21 -5.48 37.93
N GLU A 455 12.48 -6.06 38.92
CA GLU A 455 12.90 -5.98 40.32
C GLU A 455 13.96 -7.01 40.68
N THR A 456 13.76 -8.24 40.30
CA THR A 456 14.68 -9.36 40.65
C THR A 456 15.80 -9.51 39.63
N GLY A 457 15.54 -9.23 38.35
CA GLY A 457 16.41 -9.58 37.23
C GLY A 457 16.35 -11.07 36.89
N ALA A 458 15.34 -11.80 37.41
CA ALA A 458 15.16 -13.21 37.12
C ALA A 458 14.43 -13.42 35.80
N LEU A 459 14.75 -14.55 35.13
CA LEU A 459 14.03 -15.00 33.95
C LEU A 459 12.61 -15.45 34.35
N VAL A 460 11.59 -14.82 33.76
CA VAL A 460 10.17 -15.18 33.93
C VAL A 460 9.80 -16.27 32.95
N ARG A 461 10.11 -16.06 31.67
CA ARG A 461 9.84 -17.05 30.60
C ARG A 461 10.79 -16.82 29.44
N ARG A 462 11.23 -17.89 28.79
CA ARG A 462 11.86 -17.92 27.48
C ARG A 462 10.84 -18.45 26.46
N ILE A 463 10.73 -17.77 25.32
CA ILE A 463 9.84 -18.18 24.24
C ILE A 463 10.67 -18.29 22.96
N ASP A 464 10.50 -19.38 22.22
CA ASP A 464 11.22 -19.68 20.98
C ASP A 464 10.61 -18.95 19.77
N VAL A 465 10.53 -17.62 19.89
CA VAL A 465 10.03 -16.71 18.87
C VAL A 465 10.92 -15.49 18.84
N VAL A 466 11.12 -14.90 17.67
CA VAL A 466 11.93 -13.68 17.49
C VAL A 466 11.00 -12.50 17.18
N PRO A 467 10.48 -11.81 18.19
CA PRO A 467 9.63 -10.64 17.96
C PRO A 467 10.48 -9.43 17.53
N HIS A 468 9.95 -8.64 16.60
CA HIS A 468 10.49 -7.32 16.28
C HIS A 468 10.19 -6.33 17.39
N ASN A 469 8.98 -6.43 17.95
CA ASN A 469 8.50 -5.58 19.02
C ASN A 469 7.60 -6.35 19.99
N VAL A 470 7.47 -5.83 21.20
CA VAL A 470 6.61 -6.39 22.26
C VAL A 470 5.77 -5.26 22.83
N PHE A 471 4.46 -5.43 22.82
CA PHE A 471 3.51 -4.41 23.29
C PHE A 471 2.74 -4.95 24.48
N TRP A 472 2.76 -4.19 25.57
CA TRP A 472 2.06 -4.53 26.81
C TRP A 472 0.80 -3.69 26.97
N SER A 473 -0.27 -4.31 27.48
CA SER A 473 -1.47 -3.58 27.90
C SER A 473 -1.19 -2.75 29.14
N ASP A 474 -2.01 -1.73 29.37
CA ASP A 474 -1.92 -0.87 30.58
C ASP A 474 -2.15 -1.66 31.87
N SER A 475 -2.98 -2.71 31.86
CA SER A 475 -3.19 -3.62 32.98
C SER A 475 -1.98 -4.52 33.26
N GLY A 476 -1.13 -4.76 32.28
CA GLY A 476 0.00 -5.68 32.36
C GLY A 476 -0.38 -7.16 32.21
N GLU A 477 -1.66 -7.45 31.93
CA GLU A 477 -2.16 -8.82 31.75
C GLU A 477 -2.02 -9.33 30.31
N LEU A 478 -2.06 -8.42 29.31
CA LEU A 478 -1.98 -8.80 27.90
C LEU A 478 -0.66 -8.34 27.32
N VAL A 479 -0.06 -9.19 26.48
CA VAL A 479 1.17 -8.89 25.77
C VAL A 479 1.07 -9.38 24.32
N THR A 480 1.47 -8.52 23.39
CA THR A 480 1.57 -8.87 21.96
C THR A 480 3.03 -9.04 21.58
N LEU A 481 3.38 -10.20 21.02
CA LEU A 481 4.68 -10.47 20.43
C LEU A 481 4.56 -10.31 18.91
N ALA A 482 5.07 -9.21 18.37
CA ALA A 482 5.03 -8.93 16.92
C ALA A 482 6.25 -9.53 16.21
N CYS A 483 6.04 -10.53 15.38
CA CYS A 483 7.06 -11.19 14.56
C CYS A 483 7.03 -10.71 13.09
N GLU A 484 7.84 -11.31 12.22
CA GLU A 484 7.97 -10.88 10.83
C GLU A 484 6.68 -11.11 10.03
N ASP A 485 6.05 -12.29 10.16
CA ASP A 485 4.89 -12.69 9.37
C ASP A 485 3.59 -12.82 10.18
N ALA A 486 3.68 -12.84 11.50
CA ALA A 486 2.54 -13.02 12.40
C ALA A 486 2.75 -12.33 13.75
N PHE A 487 1.69 -12.15 14.51
CA PHE A 487 1.79 -11.73 15.88
C PHE A 487 0.96 -12.62 16.81
N TYR A 488 1.42 -12.76 18.03
CA TYR A 488 0.82 -13.59 19.06
C TYR A 488 0.37 -12.73 20.22
N VAL A 489 -0.85 -12.96 20.70
CA VAL A 489 -1.37 -12.33 21.91
C VAL A 489 -1.38 -13.34 23.03
N LEU A 490 -0.68 -12.99 24.10
CA LEU A 490 -0.55 -13.84 25.29
C LEU A 490 -1.19 -13.13 26.49
N ARG A 491 -1.77 -13.91 27.39
CA ARG A 491 -2.15 -13.46 28.73
C ARG A 491 -1.04 -13.82 29.70
N PHE A 492 -0.60 -12.84 30.49
CA PHE A 492 0.39 -13.00 31.55
C PHE A 492 -0.30 -12.99 32.92
N ASP A 493 -0.16 -14.07 33.69
CA ASP A 493 -0.60 -14.16 35.08
C ASP A 493 0.58 -13.96 36.03
N ARG A 494 0.62 -12.79 36.68
CA ARG A 494 1.69 -12.43 37.61
C ARG A 494 1.63 -13.23 38.91
N ASP A 495 0.45 -13.58 39.35
CA ASP A 495 0.24 -14.29 40.62
C ASP A 495 0.75 -15.75 40.50
N GLU A 496 0.53 -16.40 39.38
CA GLU A 496 1.09 -17.72 39.08
C GLU A 496 2.64 -17.69 39.03
N TYR A 497 3.22 -16.67 38.41
CA TYR A 497 4.69 -16.48 38.40
C TYR A 497 5.24 -16.33 39.83
N VAL A 498 4.62 -15.45 40.65
CA VAL A 498 5.06 -15.22 42.03
C VAL A 498 4.92 -16.49 42.88
N ALA A 499 3.84 -17.23 42.72
CA ALA A 499 3.62 -18.50 43.41
C ALA A 499 4.68 -19.55 43.03
N ALA A 500 4.99 -19.70 41.74
CA ALA A 500 6.04 -20.60 41.24
C ALA A 500 7.43 -20.22 41.75
N ALA A 501 7.75 -18.91 41.75
CA ALA A 501 9.01 -18.41 42.28
C ALA A 501 9.20 -18.66 43.78
N GLN A 502 8.13 -18.51 44.57
CA GLN A 502 8.14 -18.81 46.00
C GLN A 502 8.26 -20.31 46.30
N ASN A 503 7.66 -21.14 45.47
CA ASN A 503 7.69 -22.59 45.63
C ASN A 503 8.99 -23.22 45.09
N GLY A 504 9.82 -22.45 44.37
CA GLY A 504 11.04 -22.97 43.74
C GLY A 504 10.80 -23.95 42.58
N THR A 505 9.65 -23.82 41.93
CA THR A 505 9.26 -24.66 40.78
C THR A 505 9.55 -24.00 39.43
N VAL A 506 10.47 -23.03 39.40
CA VAL A 506 10.88 -22.35 38.16
C VAL A 506 11.81 -23.28 37.39
N GLU A 507 11.48 -23.60 36.14
CA GLU A 507 12.25 -24.40 35.23
C GLU A 507 13.37 -23.55 34.56
N ASP A 508 14.27 -24.20 33.81
CA ASP A 508 15.38 -23.51 33.09
C ASP A 508 14.86 -22.48 32.06
N ASP A 509 13.66 -22.71 31.49
CA ASP A 509 12.98 -21.82 30.53
C ASP A 509 11.93 -20.89 31.18
N GLY A 510 11.88 -20.88 32.51
CA GLY A 510 10.96 -20.07 33.30
C GLY A 510 9.65 -20.78 33.66
N VAL A 511 8.56 -20.02 33.81
CA VAL A 511 7.25 -20.52 34.26
C VAL A 511 6.29 -20.54 33.08
N GLU A 512 5.99 -21.75 32.56
CA GLU A 512 5.08 -21.91 31.41
C GLU A 512 3.64 -21.54 31.73
N ALA A 513 3.16 -21.98 32.89
CA ALA A 513 1.81 -21.76 33.36
C ALA A 513 1.43 -20.26 33.50
N ALA A 514 2.43 -19.36 33.66
CA ALA A 514 2.19 -17.93 33.76
C ALA A 514 1.82 -17.26 32.42
N PHE A 515 1.89 -17.99 31.28
CA PHE A 515 1.57 -17.46 29.97
C PHE A 515 0.58 -18.35 29.23
N GLU A 516 -0.55 -17.79 28.83
CA GLU A 516 -1.58 -18.42 28.02
C GLU A 516 -1.65 -17.75 26.64
N VAL A 517 -1.60 -18.52 25.55
CA VAL A 517 -1.81 -18.00 24.19
C VAL A 517 -3.30 -17.80 23.97
N ILE A 518 -3.71 -16.54 23.72
CA ILE A 518 -5.12 -16.19 23.44
C ILE A 518 -5.41 -16.36 21.96
N THR A 519 -4.57 -15.76 21.10
CA THR A 519 -4.76 -15.79 19.65
C THR A 519 -3.43 -15.62 18.91
N ASP A 520 -3.40 -16.15 17.69
CA ASP A 520 -2.34 -15.93 16.71
C ASP A 520 -2.95 -15.38 15.41
N ILE A 521 -2.34 -14.32 14.87
CA ILE A 521 -2.84 -13.66 13.67
C ILE A 521 -1.71 -13.52 12.67
N HIS A 522 -1.94 -14.00 11.45
CA HIS A 522 -0.98 -13.95 10.35
C HIS A 522 -0.98 -12.60 9.65
N GLU A 523 -0.61 -11.55 10.40
CA GLU A 523 -0.38 -10.20 9.88
C GLU A 523 0.92 -9.65 10.47
N SER A 524 1.69 -8.94 9.65
CA SER A 524 2.92 -8.28 10.09
C SER A 524 2.59 -6.92 10.70
N VAL A 525 2.90 -6.75 11.98
CA VAL A 525 2.70 -5.51 12.74
C VAL A 525 3.92 -4.62 12.60
N ARG A 526 3.72 -3.35 12.24
CA ARG A 526 4.78 -2.35 12.18
C ARG A 526 4.92 -1.59 13.49
N THR A 527 3.84 -0.98 13.92
CA THR A 527 3.73 -0.28 15.21
C THR A 527 2.39 -0.62 15.85
N GLY A 528 2.33 -0.63 17.17
CA GLY A 528 1.12 -0.97 17.89
C GLY A 528 1.08 -0.37 19.29
N GLU A 529 -0.12 -0.29 19.86
CA GLU A 529 -0.39 0.16 21.21
C GLU A 529 -1.66 -0.48 21.76
N TRP A 530 -1.68 -0.81 23.02
CA TRP A 530 -2.87 -1.28 23.71
C TRP A 530 -3.68 -0.11 24.28
N VAL A 531 -4.98 -0.15 24.07
CA VAL A 531 -5.95 0.79 24.67
C VAL A 531 -7.01 -0.05 25.38
N GLY A 532 -6.84 -0.23 26.70
CA GLY A 532 -7.60 -1.21 27.46
C GLY A 532 -7.32 -2.63 26.92
N ASP A 533 -8.37 -3.36 26.57
CA ASP A 533 -8.30 -4.72 25.99
C ASP A 533 -8.28 -4.72 24.45
N CYS A 534 -8.12 -3.55 23.83
CA CYS A 534 -8.05 -3.40 22.38
C CYS A 534 -6.61 -3.15 21.93
N PHE A 535 -6.09 -3.94 21.01
CA PHE A 535 -4.78 -3.72 20.41
C PHE A 535 -4.92 -2.98 19.09
N ILE A 536 -4.41 -1.76 19.00
CA ILE A 536 -4.40 -0.94 17.80
C ILE A 536 -3.04 -1.07 17.14
N TYR A 537 -3.00 -1.33 15.84
CA TYR A 537 -1.74 -1.54 15.14
C TYR A 537 -1.78 -1.12 13.67
N THR A 538 -0.59 -0.80 13.16
CA THR A 538 -0.37 -0.59 11.71
C THR A 538 0.31 -1.81 11.11
N THR A 539 -0.14 -2.21 9.91
CA THR A 539 0.39 -3.38 9.21
C THR A 539 1.47 -3.01 8.20
N SER A 540 2.25 -4.00 7.77
CA SER A 540 3.20 -3.87 6.65
C SER A 540 2.49 -3.54 5.32
N THR A 541 1.20 -3.88 5.20
CA THR A 541 0.32 -3.57 4.05
C THR A 541 -0.32 -2.19 4.11
N ASN A 542 0.18 -1.30 4.98
CA ASN A 542 -0.29 0.08 5.17
C ASN A 542 -1.77 0.18 5.57
N ARG A 543 -2.21 -0.66 6.51
CA ARG A 543 -3.54 -0.60 7.13
C ARG A 543 -3.43 -0.21 8.58
N LEU A 544 -4.42 0.53 9.06
CA LEU A 544 -4.65 0.74 10.49
C LEU A 544 -5.76 -0.20 10.93
N ASN A 545 -5.42 -1.16 11.77
CA ASN A 545 -6.34 -2.16 12.30
C ASN A 545 -6.44 -2.04 13.81
N TYR A 546 -7.52 -2.58 14.37
CA TYR A 546 -7.60 -2.89 15.79
C TYR A 546 -8.10 -4.32 16.01
N LEU A 547 -7.61 -4.92 17.08
CA LEU A 547 -7.96 -6.27 17.51
C LEU A 547 -8.78 -6.19 18.78
N VAL A 548 -9.90 -6.90 18.80
CA VAL A 548 -10.73 -7.12 19.99
C VAL A 548 -11.05 -8.61 20.06
N GLY A 549 -10.62 -9.27 21.13
CA GLY A 549 -10.70 -10.73 21.24
C GLY A 549 -9.80 -11.42 20.21
N ASP A 550 -10.39 -12.17 19.29
CA ASP A 550 -9.74 -12.88 18.19
C ASP A 550 -9.98 -12.24 16.80
N GLN A 551 -10.72 -11.12 16.76
CA GLN A 551 -11.13 -10.51 15.50
C GLN A 551 -10.44 -9.18 15.23
N THR A 552 -10.02 -9.02 13.97
CA THR A 552 -9.36 -7.81 13.48
C THR A 552 -10.33 -6.95 12.67
N TYR A 553 -10.29 -5.64 12.90
CA TYR A 553 -11.11 -4.66 12.20
C TYR A 553 -10.22 -3.58 11.60
N THR A 554 -10.47 -3.23 10.34
CA THR A 554 -9.73 -2.17 9.65
C THR A 554 -10.42 -0.82 9.85
N ILE A 555 -9.66 0.17 10.33
CA ILE A 555 -10.10 1.57 10.45
C ILE A 555 -9.87 2.29 9.13
N SER A 556 -8.67 2.17 8.56
CA SER A 556 -8.27 2.89 7.34
C SER A 556 -7.16 2.18 6.57
N HIS A 557 -7.04 2.56 5.28
CA HIS A 557 -5.94 2.17 4.39
C HIS A 557 -5.13 3.41 4.01
N PHE A 558 -3.82 3.26 3.89
CA PHE A 558 -2.90 4.34 3.57
C PHE A 558 -2.17 4.09 2.26
N ASP A 559 -1.87 5.16 1.53
CA ASP A 559 -1.05 5.10 0.31
C ASP A 559 0.45 4.97 0.63
N SER A 560 0.86 5.38 1.84
CA SER A 560 2.24 5.35 2.33
C SER A 560 2.34 4.72 3.72
N PRO A 561 3.53 4.24 4.13
CA PRO A 561 3.72 3.72 5.48
C PRO A 561 3.42 4.76 6.55
N MET A 562 2.55 4.40 7.51
CA MET A 562 2.23 5.22 8.68
C MET A 562 2.66 4.50 9.96
N TYR A 563 3.11 5.30 10.93
CA TYR A 563 3.60 4.84 12.22
C TYR A 563 2.70 5.37 13.33
N LEU A 564 2.26 4.48 14.21
CA LEU A 564 1.42 4.83 15.33
C LEU A 564 2.24 5.62 16.36
N LEU A 565 1.73 6.78 16.76
CA LEU A 565 2.31 7.62 17.81
C LEU A 565 1.68 7.36 19.17
N GLY A 566 0.38 7.07 19.19
CA GLY A 566 -0.36 6.79 20.40
C GLY A 566 -1.84 7.17 20.30
N TYR A 567 -2.55 6.90 21.39
CA TYR A 567 -3.96 7.23 21.58
C TYR A 567 -4.13 8.23 22.71
N ILE A 568 -4.96 9.26 22.51
CA ILE A 568 -5.29 10.24 23.55
C ILE A 568 -6.75 10.02 23.99
N PRO A 569 -6.97 9.46 25.20
CA PRO A 569 -8.33 9.12 25.70
C PRO A 569 -9.28 10.33 25.77
N ARG A 570 -8.75 11.52 26.09
CA ARG A 570 -9.56 12.75 26.19
C ARG A 570 -10.19 13.16 24.86
N ASP A 571 -9.49 12.92 23.79
CA ASP A 571 -9.89 13.36 22.46
C ASP A 571 -10.53 12.21 21.66
N GLY A 572 -10.39 10.96 22.11
CA GLY A 572 -10.90 9.76 21.44
C GLY A 572 -10.25 9.51 20.08
N HIS A 573 -9.00 9.98 19.89
CA HIS A 573 -8.31 9.91 18.61
C HIS A 573 -7.00 9.13 18.70
N ILE A 574 -6.73 8.39 17.64
CA ILE A 574 -5.45 7.74 17.35
C ILE A 574 -4.62 8.69 16.51
N TYR A 575 -3.36 8.86 16.84
CA TYR A 575 -2.42 9.70 16.11
C TYR A 575 -1.36 8.86 15.41
N LEU A 576 -1.12 9.17 14.13
CA LEU A 576 -0.12 8.52 13.31
C LEU A 576 0.77 9.57 12.65
N ALA A 577 2.00 9.18 12.36
CA ALA A 577 2.93 10.00 11.59
C ALA A 577 3.43 9.23 10.36
N ASP A 578 3.67 9.95 9.29
CA ASP A 578 4.42 9.43 8.15
C ASP A 578 5.95 9.56 8.38
N LYS A 579 6.74 9.18 7.38
CA LYS A 579 8.20 9.28 7.42
C LYS A 579 8.72 10.71 7.65
N ASP A 580 7.99 11.71 7.16
CA ASP A 580 8.35 13.13 7.26
C ASP A 580 7.76 13.80 8.51
N VAL A 581 7.13 12.98 9.38
CA VAL A 581 6.45 13.41 10.62
C VAL A 581 5.26 14.35 10.35
N ASN A 582 4.56 14.15 9.22
CA ASN A 582 3.23 14.70 9.05
C ASN A 582 2.25 13.88 9.89
N VAL A 583 1.60 14.53 10.85
CA VAL A 583 0.72 13.84 11.80
C VAL A 583 -0.71 13.87 11.27
N VAL A 584 -1.37 12.72 11.29
CA VAL A 584 -2.79 12.55 10.99
C VAL A 584 -3.51 11.93 12.18
N SER A 585 -4.82 12.16 12.29
CA SER A 585 -5.64 11.58 13.35
C SER A 585 -6.82 10.78 12.79
N TYR A 586 -7.21 9.76 13.56
CA TYR A 586 -8.39 8.94 13.29
C TYR A 586 -9.22 8.81 14.58
N SER A 587 -10.53 8.95 14.45
CA SER A 587 -11.43 8.79 15.58
C SER A 587 -11.60 7.32 15.95
N LEU A 588 -11.44 7.00 17.24
CA LEU A 588 -11.76 5.71 17.82
C LEU A 588 -12.67 5.91 19.04
N SER A 589 -13.89 5.42 18.96
CA SER A 589 -14.82 5.48 20.08
C SER A 589 -14.59 4.31 21.02
N LEU A 590 -14.12 4.60 22.23
CA LEU A 590 -13.94 3.57 23.27
C LEU A 590 -15.24 2.85 23.60
N ASN A 591 -16.38 3.55 23.60
CA ASN A 591 -17.69 2.94 23.88
C ASN A 591 -18.04 1.84 22.87
N VAL A 592 -17.62 2.00 21.60
CA VAL A 592 -17.81 0.96 20.57
C VAL A 592 -16.94 -0.25 20.85
N VAL A 593 -15.68 -0.02 21.21
CA VAL A 593 -14.73 -1.10 21.54
C VAL A 593 -15.16 -1.84 22.81
N GLU A 594 -15.61 -1.10 23.83
CA GLU A 594 -16.14 -1.67 25.07
C GLU A 594 -17.38 -2.51 24.80
N TYR A 595 -18.32 -2.02 24.00
CA TYR A 595 -19.48 -2.77 23.56
C TYR A 595 -19.09 -4.08 22.87
N GLN A 596 -18.14 -4.02 21.92
CA GLN A 596 -17.65 -5.19 21.21
C GLN A 596 -17.03 -6.23 22.17
N THR A 597 -16.24 -5.76 23.14
CA THR A 597 -15.61 -6.62 24.15
C THR A 597 -16.66 -7.31 25.02
N VAL A 598 -17.69 -6.58 25.45
CA VAL A 598 -18.78 -7.12 26.29
C VAL A 598 -19.62 -8.14 25.52
N VAL A 599 -19.93 -7.89 24.26
CA VAL A 599 -20.62 -8.85 23.39
C VAL A 599 -19.80 -10.14 23.20
N LEU A 600 -18.47 -10.01 22.98
CA LEU A 600 -17.59 -11.19 22.85
C LEU A 600 -17.48 -12.01 24.14
N ARG A 601 -17.61 -11.36 25.31
CA ARG A 601 -17.70 -12.05 26.60
C ARG A 601 -19.06 -12.75 26.85
N GLY A 602 -20.04 -12.47 25.98
CA GLY A 602 -21.38 -13.06 26.06
C GLY A 602 -22.32 -12.37 27.04
N ASP A 603 -21.95 -11.21 27.60
CA ASP A 603 -22.78 -10.42 28.50
C ASP A 603 -23.70 -9.48 27.72
N MET A 604 -24.83 -10.01 27.25
CA MET A 604 -25.76 -9.25 26.39
C MET A 604 -26.54 -8.19 27.18
N ASP A 605 -26.71 -8.35 28.50
CA ASP A 605 -27.42 -7.39 29.34
C ASP A 605 -26.60 -6.11 29.50
N ALA A 606 -25.30 -6.25 29.81
CA ALA A 606 -24.38 -5.12 29.88
C ALA A 606 -24.18 -4.45 28.49
N ALA A 607 -24.17 -5.25 27.41
CA ALA A 607 -24.10 -4.73 26.05
C ALA A 607 -25.32 -3.85 25.69
N ALA A 608 -26.53 -4.23 26.13
CA ALA A 608 -27.74 -3.43 25.90
C ALA A 608 -27.70 -2.07 26.60
N GLU A 609 -27.15 -2.00 27.82
CA GLU A 609 -26.96 -0.73 28.54
C GLU A 609 -25.94 0.18 27.83
N LEU A 610 -24.83 -0.37 27.36
CA LEU A 610 -23.81 0.36 26.63
C LEU A 610 -24.30 0.90 25.28
N LEU A 611 -25.19 0.18 24.61
CA LEU A 611 -25.74 0.57 23.30
C LEU A 611 -26.46 1.93 23.34
N GLU A 612 -27.06 2.27 24.49
CA GLU A 612 -27.71 3.57 24.66
C GLU A 612 -26.72 4.75 24.69
N THR A 613 -25.48 4.49 25.13
CA THR A 613 -24.44 5.52 25.22
C THR A 613 -23.72 5.80 23.89
N ILE A 614 -23.95 4.97 22.88
CA ILE A 614 -23.25 5.05 21.61
C ILE A 614 -23.93 6.03 20.65
N PRO A 615 -23.17 6.97 20.04
CA PRO A 615 -23.69 7.90 19.07
C PRO A 615 -24.30 7.21 17.85
N GLN A 616 -25.34 7.84 17.25
CA GLN A 616 -26.09 7.24 16.14
C GLN A 616 -25.26 7.00 14.87
N ASP A 617 -24.27 7.85 14.62
CA ASP A 617 -23.34 7.72 13.47
C ASP A 617 -22.46 6.46 13.55
N GLN A 618 -22.26 5.91 14.74
CA GLN A 618 -21.44 4.71 14.97
C GLN A 618 -22.26 3.41 15.06
N LYS A 619 -23.59 3.50 15.15
CA LYS A 619 -24.47 2.32 15.25
C LYS A 619 -24.35 1.39 14.04
N ASN A 620 -24.05 1.91 12.86
CA ASN A 620 -23.83 1.08 11.67
C ASN A 620 -22.57 0.21 11.75
N LYS A 621 -21.50 0.70 12.43
CA LYS A 621 -20.30 -0.13 12.68
C LYS A 621 -20.63 -1.29 13.60
N ILE A 622 -21.44 -1.04 14.62
CA ILE A 622 -21.91 -2.06 15.55
C ILE A 622 -22.82 -3.07 14.87
N ALA A 623 -23.73 -2.63 14.02
CA ALA A 623 -24.60 -3.53 13.28
C ALA A 623 -23.80 -4.50 12.40
N ARG A 624 -22.76 -4.04 11.72
CA ARG A 624 -21.86 -4.90 10.94
C ARG A 624 -21.06 -5.87 11.82
N PHE A 625 -20.62 -5.42 13.00
CA PHE A 625 -19.97 -6.28 13.97
C PHE A 625 -20.90 -7.40 14.43
N LEU A 626 -22.15 -7.08 14.86
CA LEU A 626 -23.15 -8.04 15.29
C LEU A 626 -23.51 -9.03 14.18
N GLU A 627 -23.59 -8.60 12.93
CA GLU A 627 -23.78 -9.46 11.78
C GLU A 627 -22.62 -10.46 11.63
N GLY A 628 -21.37 -9.99 11.75
CA GLY A 628 -20.18 -10.84 11.72
C GLY A 628 -20.14 -11.88 12.85
N GLN A 629 -20.68 -11.54 14.02
CA GLN A 629 -20.82 -12.46 15.16
C GLN A 629 -22.03 -13.41 15.06
N GLY A 630 -22.87 -13.26 14.02
CA GLY A 630 -24.05 -14.07 13.81
C GLY A 630 -25.32 -13.56 14.50
N TYR A 631 -25.28 -12.46 15.25
CA TYR A 631 -26.44 -11.82 15.91
C TYR A 631 -27.22 -10.92 14.95
N LYS A 632 -27.73 -11.51 13.85
CA LYS A 632 -28.39 -10.76 12.77
C LYS A 632 -29.66 -10.03 13.21
N GLU A 633 -30.41 -10.57 14.15
CA GLU A 633 -31.63 -9.95 14.67
C GLU A 633 -31.31 -8.64 15.41
N LEU A 634 -30.32 -8.66 16.30
CA LEU A 634 -29.84 -7.47 16.99
C LEU A 634 -29.19 -6.47 16.03
N ALA A 635 -28.47 -6.97 15.01
CA ALA A 635 -27.90 -6.13 13.96
C ALA A 635 -28.99 -5.35 13.20
N LEU A 636 -30.13 -5.99 12.92
CA LEU A 636 -31.27 -5.34 12.24
C LEU A 636 -31.90 -4.26 13.10
N GLU A 637 -31.96 -4.42 14.41
CA GLU A 637 -32.49 -3.41 15.34
C GLU A 637 -31.57 -2.20 15.44
N VAL A 638 -30.26 -2.41 15.45
CA VAL A 638 -29.25 -1.36 15.64
C VAL A 638 -28.91 -0.63 14.34
N ALA A 639 -29.05 -1.30 13.18
CA ALA A 639 -28.70 -0.73 11.88
C ALA A 639 -29.53 0.53 11.55
N THR A 640 -28.84 1.62 11.21
CA THR A 640 -29.44 2.90 10.80
C THR A 640 -29.34 3.14 9.30
N ASP A 641 -28.41 2.48 8.62
CA ASP A 641 -28.24 2.54 7.17
C ASP A 641 -29.35 1.77 6.46
N PRO A 642 -30.17 2.39 5.62
CA PRO A 642 -31.28 1.73 4.94
C PRO A 642 -30.85 0.59 4.01
N GLU A 643 -29.65 0.66 3.42
CA GLU A 643 -29.14 -0.41 2.55
C GLU A 643 -28.75 -1.64 3.35
N HIS A 644 -27.96 -1.45 4.38
CA HIS A 644 -27.54 -2.54 5.26
C HIS A 644 -28.75 -3.20 5.98
N ARG A 645 -29.69 -2.35 6.42
CA ARG A 645 -30.93 -2.82 7.06
C ARG A 645 -31.81 -3.63 6.10
N PHE A 646 -31.83 -3.26 4.83
CA PHE A 646 -32.55 -4.00 3.78
C PHE A 646 -31.94 -5.39 3.56
N ASP A 647 -30.61 -5.47 3.43
CA ASP A 647 -29.89 -6.74 3.22
C ASP A 647 -30.04 -7.67 4.41
N LEU A 648 -29.95 -7.14 5.64
CA LEU A 648 -30.18 -7.91 6.87
C LEU A 648 -31.62 -8.44 6.94
N ALA A 649 -32.64 -7.61 6.64
CA ALA A 649 -34.02 -8.01 6.64
C ALA A 649 -34.28 -9.15 5.63
N LEU A 650 -33.70 -9.08 4.43
CA LEU A 650 -33.78 -10.15 3.43
C LEU A 650 -33.07 -11.42 3.91
N SER A 651 -31.90 -11.30 4.52
CA SER A 651 -31.13 -12.46 5.03
C SER A 651 -31.84 -13.20 6.16
N LEU A 652 -32.66 -12.49 6.95
CA LEU A 652 -33.49 -13.02 8.03
C LEU A 652 -34.86 -13.50 7.56
N GLY A 653 -35.23 -13.23 6.30
CA GLY A 653 -36.56 -13.52 5.75
C GLY A 653 -37.66 -12.60 6.29
N ASN A 654 -37.31 -11.45 6.90
CA ASN A 654 -38.29 -10.47 7.39
C ASN A 654 -38.77 -9.57 6.26
N LEU A 655 -39.76 -10.09 5.49
CA LEU A 655 -40.27 -9.41 4.30
C LEU A 655 -41.02 -8.11 4.63
N GLU A 656 -41.57 -7.98 5.85
CA GLU A 656 -42.31 -6.75 6.24
C GLU A 656 -41.39 -5.55 6.30
N ILE A 657 -40.22 -5.67 6.96
CA ILE A 657 -39.23 -4.59 7.08
C ILE A 657 -38.59 -4.29 5.72
N ALA A 658 -38.30 -5.35 4.94
CA ALA A 658 -37.75 -5.19 3.59
C ALA A 658 -38.74 -4.44 2.67
N LEU A 659 -40.01 -4.74 2.78
CA LEU A 659 -41.07 -4.08 2.03
C LEU A 659 -41.23 -2.59 2.42
N GLU A 660 -41.18 -2.28 3.71
CA GLU A 660 -41.25 -0.91 4.21
C GLU A 660 -40.09 -0.06 3.66
N ILE A 661 -38.87 -0.61 3.66
CA ILE A 661 -37.71 0.06 3.11
C ILE A 661 -37.81 0.22 1.60
N ALA A 662 -38.32 -0.80 0.88
CA ALA A 662 -38.51 -0.73 -0.56
C ALA A 662 -39.56 0.35 -0.93
N ARG A 663 -40.65 0.46 -0.15
CA ARG A 663 -41.69 1.51 -0.33
C ARG A 663 -41.15 2.92 -0.08
N SER A 664 -40.25 3.08 0.90
CA SER A 664 -39.66 4.39 1.23
C SER A 664 -38.68 4.88 0.18
N ALA A 665 -37.97 3.99 -0.46
CA ALA A 665 -36.94 4.30 -1.45
C ALA A 665 -37.44 4.32 -2.90
N ASP A 666 -38.57 3.66 -3.19
CA ASP A 666 -39.24 3.51 -4.50
C ASP A 666 -38.30 3.15 -5.66
N ALA A 667 -37.29 2.27 -5.36
CA ALA A 667 -36.30 1.85 -6.32
C ALA A 667 -36.71 0.50 -6.97
N GLU A 668 -36.78 0.45 -8.29
CA GLU A 668 -37.22 -0.73 -9.04
C GLU A 668 -36.42 -2.01 -8.68
N HIS A 669 -35.10 -1.91 -8.46
CA HIS A 669 -34.27 -3.06 -8.10
C HIS A 669 -34.61 -3.61 -6.71
N ARG A 670 -34.96 -2.78 -5.72
CA ARG A 670 -35.33 -3.22 -4.37
C ARG A 670 -36.67 -3.95 -4.37
N TRP A 671 -37.65 -3.41 -5.12
CA TRP A 671 -38.92 -4.08 -5.32
C TRP A 671 -38.75 -5.47 -5.93
N LYS A 672 -37.85 -5.58 -6.93
CA LYS A 672 -37.53 -6.89 -7.54
C LYS A 672 -36.93 -7.86 -6.55
N THR A 673 -35.93 -7.47 -5.76
CA THR A 673 -35.31 -8.35 -4.77
C THR A 673 -36.27 -8.81 -3.68
N VAL A 674 -37.18 -7.93 -3.21
CA VAL A 674 -38.27 -8.32 -2.29
C VAL A 674 -39.22 -9.28 -2.96
N GLY A 675 -39.56 -9.05 -4.22
CA GLY A 675 -40.42 -9.95 -4.99
C GLY A 675 -39.83 -11.33 -5.18
N ASP A 676 -38.53 -11.43 -5.46
CA ASP A 676 -37.80 -12.71 -5.55
C ASP A 676 -37.76 -13.44 -4.20
N ALA A 677 -37.54 -12.71 -3.10
CA ALA A 677 -37.58 -13.27 -1.75
C ALA A 677 -38.99 -13.73 -1.33
N ALA A 678 -40.03 -12.96 -1.67
CA ALA A 678 -41.44 -13.34 -1.46
C ALA A 678 -41.82 -14.61 -2.24
N LEU A 679 -41.32 -14.71 -3.49
CA LEU A 679 -41.54 -15.91 -4.31
C LEU A 679 -40.86 -17.13 -3.69
N ALA A 680 -39.64 -16.98 -3.16
CA ALA A 680 -38.94 -18.04 -2.45
C ALA A 680 -39.69 -18.49 -1.17
N ALA A 681 -40.39 -17.56 -0.51
CA ALA A 681 -41.21 -17.81 0.65
C ALA A 681 -42.64 -18.32 0.32
N TRP A 682 -42.96 -18.52 -0.95
CA TRP A 682 -44.30 -18.88 -1.48
C TRP A 682 -45.42 -17.88 -1.19
N ASP A 683 -45.07 -16.63 -0.93
CA ASP A 683 -46.08 -15.54 -0.86
C ASP A 683 -46.27 -14.92 -2.25
N LEU A 684 -47.14 -15.59 -3.01
CA LEU A 684 -47.39 -15.22 -4.41
C LEU A 684 -48.13 -13.87 -4.55
N VAL A 685 -48.88 -13.47 -3.51
CA VAL A 685 -49.62 -12.20 -3.52
C VAL A 685 -48.67 -11.03 -3.35
N LEU A 686 -47.73 -11.14 -2.39
CA LEU A 686 -46.71 -10.14 -2.16
C LEU A 686 -45.74 -10.07 -3.35
N ALA A 687 -45.36 -11.23 -3.91
CA ALA A 687 -44.51 -11.29 -5.10
C ALA A 687 -45.13 -10.56 -6.30
N GLU A 688 -46.45 -10.74 -6.54
CA GLU A 688 -47.17 -10.04 -7.61
C GLU A 688 -47.16 -8.50 -7.39
N GLU A 689 -47.42 -8.05 -6.14
CA GLU A 689 -47.38 -6.61 -5.79
C GLU A 689 -45.96 -6.03 -6.05
N CYS A 690 -44.95 -6.74 -5.60
CA CYS A 690 -43.55 -6.30 -5.75
C CYS A 690 -43.10 -6.27 -7.22
N PHE A 691 -43.35 -7.28 -8.00
CA PHE A 691 -43.01 -7.30 -9.42
C PHE A 691 -43.78 -6.26 -10.24
N ARG A 692 -45.02 -5.95 -9.82
CA ARG A 692 -45.79 -4.89 -10.43
C ARG A 692 -45.20 -3.50 -10.15
N ALA A 693 -44.77 -3.26 -8.90
CA ALA A 693 -44.07 -2.04 -8.50
C ALA A 693 -42.71 -1.91 -9.19
N ALA A 694 -41.97 -3.01 -9.32
CA ALA A 694 -40.68 -3.10 -10.04
C ALA A 694 -40.83 -2.95 -11.56
N LYS A 695 -42.03 -3.01 -12.11
CA LYS A 695 -42.32 -3.05 -13.55
C LYS A 695 -41.65 -4.23 -14.26
N ASP A 696 -41.42 -5.32 -13.56
CA ASP A 696 -40.80 -6.53 -14.13
C ASP A 696 -41.89 -7.39 -14.80
N LEU A 697 -42.15 -7.04 -16.07
CA LEU A 697 -43.14 -7.72 -16.88
C LEU A 697 -42.82 -9.19 -17.14
N GLY A 698 -41.52 -9.56 -17.13
CA GLY A 698 -41.06 -10.93 -17.32
C GLY A 698 -41.40 -11.84 -16.15
N SER A 699 -41.11 -11.40 -14.93
CA SER A 699 -41.46 -12.11 -13.71
C SER A 699 -42.97 -12.23 -13.50
N LEU A 700 -43.73 -11.19 -13.83
CA LEU A 700 -45.21 -11.22 -13.83
C LEU A 700 -45.77 -12.22 -14.83
N LEU A 701 -45.20 -12.29 -16.04
CA LEU A 701 -45.62 -13.27 -17.03
C LEU A 701 -45.43 -14.70 -16.51
N LEU A 702 -44.26 -14.99 -15.95
CA LEU A 702 -43.95 -16.30 -15.38
C LEU A 702 -44.88 -16.65 -14.20
N LEU A 703 -45.12 -15.67 -13.31
CA LEU A 703 -45.95 -15.85 -12.13
C LEU A 703 -47.39 -16.16 -12.53
N HIS A 704 -47.99 -15.33 -13.42
CA HIS A 704 -49.37 -15.52 -13.89
C HIS A 704 -49.51 -16.81 -14.72
N THR A 705 -48.47 -17.19 -15.47
CA THR A 705 -48.49 -18.45 -16.21
C THR A 705 -48.48 -19.64 -15.27
N ALA A 706 -47.57 -19.62 -14.24
CA ALA A 706 -47.46 -20.70 -13.27
C ALA A 706 -48.68 -20.86 -12.38
N THR A 707 -49.38 -19.77 -12.08
CA THR A 707 -50.61 -19.75 -11.27
C THR A 707 -51.89 -19.95 -12.09
N GLY A 708 -51.79 -20.00 -13.43
CA GLY A 708 -52.97 -20.12 -14.31
C GLY A 708 -53.88 -18.88 -14.29
N ASN A 709 -53.40 -17.72 -13.87
CA ASN A 709 -54.19 -16.52 -13.71
C ASN A 709 -54.44 -15.83 -15.07
N VAL A 710 -55.48 -16.26 -15.78
CA VAL A 710 -55.87 -15.75 -17.12
C VAL A 710 -56.20 -14.26 -17.09
N GLU A 711 -56.88 -13.78 -16.03
CA GLU A 711 -57.24 -12.36 -15.90
C GLU A 711 -55.97 -11.49 -15.67
N GLY A 712 -55.02 -12.01 -14.90
CA GLY A 712 -53.70 -11.40 -14.71
C GLY A 712 -52.92 -11.27 -16.01
N LEU A 713 -52.90 -12.33 -16.85
CA LEU A 713 -52.28 -12.31 -18.17
C LEU A 713 -52.92 -11.29 -19.12
N ARG A 714 -54.24 -11.17 -19.13
CA ARG A 714 -54.96 -10.15 -19.93
C ARG A 714 -54.66 -8.71 -19.49
N LYS A 715 -54.52 -8.48 -18.18
CA LYS A 715 -54.10 -7.18 -17.65
C LYS A 715 -52.62 -6.88 -18.00
N LEU A 716 -51.78 -7.89 -17.87
CA LEU A 716 -50.35 -7.78 -18.19
C LEU A 716 -50.11 -7.50 -19.69
N SER A 717 -50.89 -8.15 -20.59
CA SER A 717 -50.79 -7.90 -22.04
C SER A 717 -50.99 -6.41 -22.38
N LYS A 718 -51.99 -5.76 -21.76
CA LYS A 718 -52.30 -4.34 -21.98
C LYS A 718 -51.19 -3.43 -21.43
N SER A 719 -50.65 -3.75 -20.23
CA SER A 719 -49.58 -2.97 -19.64
C SER A 719 -48.25 -3.16 -20.41
N ALA A 720 -47.95 -4.36 -20.89
CA ALA A 720 -46.78 -4.67 -21.71
C ALA A 720 -46.84 -3.97 -23.10
N ASP A 721 -48.02 -3.94 -23.73
CA ASP A 721 -48.24 -3.20 -24.98
C ASP A 721 -48.05 -1.68 -24.78
N ALA A 722 -48.59 -1.12 -23.68
CA ALA A 722 -48.38 0.28 -23.34
C ALA A 722 -46.92 0.63 -23.04
N ALA A 723 -46.14 -0.30 -22.45
CA ALA A 723 -44.71 -0.17 -22.16
C ALA A 723 -43.82 -0.43 -23.40
N GLY A 724 -44.38 -0.86 -24.52
CA GLY A 724 -43.63 -1.21 -25.74
C GLY A 724 -42.94 -2.58 -25.69
N SER A 725 -43.22 -3.38 -24.67
CA SER A 725 -42.70 -4.75 -24.52
C SER A 725 -43.52 -5.77 -25.30
N ASN A 726 -43.55 -5.61 -26.63
CA ASN A 726 -44.45 -6.31 -27.56
C ASN A 726 -44.31 -7.84 -27.51
N ASN A 727 -43.11 -8.37 -27.18
CA ASN A 727 -42.92 -9.81 -27.07
C ASN A 727 -43.62 -10.41 -25.82
N VAL A 728 -43.60 -9.67 -24.70
CA VAL A 728 -44.33 -10.07 -23.47
C VAL A 728 -45.82 -9.97 -23.70
N ALA A 729 -46.29 -8.86 -24.31
CA ALA A 729 -47.70 -8.69 -24.68
C ALA A 729 -48.19 -9.81 -25.58
N PHE A 730 -47.41 -10.19 -26.59
CA PHE A 730 -47.73 -11.30 -27.50
C PHE A 730 -47.79 -12.66 -26.76
N ALA A 731 -46.81 -12.91 -25.86
CA ALA A 731 -46.79 -14.16 -25.07
C ALA A 731 -48.02 -14.28 -24.16
N CYS A 732 -48.44 -13.18 -23.52
CA CYS A 732 -49.66 -13.14 -22.70
C CYS A 732 -50.90 -13.45 -23.54
N LEU A 733 -51.08 -12.78 -24.69
CA LEU A 733 -52.22 -12.98 -25.58
C LEU A 733 -52.25 -14.39 -26.18
N TRP A 734 -51.09 -14.95 -26.50
CA TRP A 734 -50.96 -16.30 -26.98
C TRP A 734 -51.40 -17.34 -25.94
N GLN A 735 -50.98 -17.17 -24.69
CA GLN A 735 -51.36 -18.08 -23.60
C GLN A 735 -52.84 -17.98 -23.22
N THR A 736 -53.46 -16.82 -23.40
CA THR A 736 -54.90 -16.61 -23.13
C THR A 736 -55.78 -17.08 -24.29
N GLY A 737 -55.19 -17.50 -25.41
CA GLY A 737 -55.93 -17.93 -26.63
C GLY A 737 -56.49 -16.78 -27.42
N ASP A 738 -56.12 -15.52 -27.13
CA ASP A 738 -56.67 -14.32 -27.83
C ASP A 738 -55.88 -14.11 -29.17
N ILE A 739 -56.05 -15.05 -30.12
CA ILE A 739 -55.35 -15.10 -31.39
C ILE A 739 -55.59 -13.87 -32.25
N GLU A 740 -56.78 -13.30 -32.22
CA GLU A 740 -57.13 -12.07 -32.94
C GLU A 740 -56.28 -10.88 -32.46
N ASP A 741 -56.14 -10.74 -31.15
CA ASP A 741 -55.33 -9.67 -30.54
C ASP A 741 -53.84 -9.89 -30.79
N CYS A 742 -53.38 -11.14 -30.87
CA CYS A 742 -52.01 -11.49 -31.29
C CYS A 742 -51.73 -10.97 -32.73
N ALA A 743 -52.68 -11.24 -33.65
CA ALA A 743 -52.55 -10.78 -35.04
C ALA A 743 -52.57 -9.24 -35.13
N ASN A 744 -53.48 -8.60 -34.40
CA ASN A 744 -53.56 -7.15 -34.32
C ASN A 744 -52.28 -6.50 -33.73
N LEU A 745 -51.68 -7.10 -32.72
CA LEU A 745 -50.41 -6.65 -32.15
C LEU A 745 -49.24 -6.74 -33.16
N LEU A 746 -49.18 -7.86 -33.93
CA LEU A 746 -48.19 -8.01 -34.99
C LEU A 746 -48.34 -6.96 -36.08
N VAL A 747 -49.57 -6.67 -36.50
CA VAL A 747 -49.86 -5.61 -37.48
C VAL A 747 -49.49 -4.24 -36.94
N LYS A 748 -49.88 -3.91 -35.72
CA LYS A 748 -49.56 -2.66 -35.02
C LYS A 748 -48.03 -2.41 -34.92
N THR A 749 -47.25 -3.44 -34.67
CA THR A 749 -45.79 -3.38 -34.56
C THR A 749 -45.05 -3.39 -35.89
N GLY A 750 -45.79 -3.37 -37.02
CA GLY A 750 -45.22 -3.37 -38.38
C GLY A 750 -44.72 -4.73 -38.88
N ARG A 751 -45.01 -5.80 -38.14
CA ARG A 751 -44.66 -7.21 -38.50
C ARG A 751 -45.78 -7.84 -39.32
N ILE A 752 -46.25 -7.12 -40.35
CA ILE A 752 -47.43 -7.52 -41.14
C ILE A 752 -47.20 -8.86 -41.88
N PRO A 753 -46.05 -9.17 -42.48
CA PRO A 753 -45.77 -10.46 -43.10
C PRO A 753 -45.93 -11.64 -42.13
N GLU A 754 -45.44 -11.46 -40.88
CA GLU A 754 -45.52 -12.47 -39.84
C GLU A 754 -46.99 -12.63 -39.37
N ALA A 755 -47.70 -11.53 -39.26
CA ALA A 755 -49.15 -11.53 -38.96
C ALA A 755 -49.94 -12.31 -40.01
N ALA A 756 -49.66 -12.15 -41.32
CA ALA A 756 -50.34 -12.86 -42.42
C ALA A 756 -50.09 -14.36 -42.34
N LEU A 757 -48.87 -14.81 -42.09
CA LEU A 757 -48.51 -16.23 -41.91
C LEU A 757 -49.11 -16.77 -40.60
N PHE A 758 -49.10 -15.99 -39.52
CA PHE A 758 -49.71 -16.37 -38.27
C PHE A 758 -51.22 -16.57 -38.37
N THR A 759 -51.92 -15.64 -39.02
CA THR A 759 -53.40 -15.78 -39.24
C THR A 759 -53.75 -16.93 -40.14
N GLN A 760 -52.95 -17.20 -41.18
CA GLN A 760 -53.16 -18.35 -42.08
C GLN A 760 -53.14 -19.66 -41.29
N THR A 761 -52.32 -19.76 -40.26
CA THR A 761 -52.17 -21.01 -39.48
C THR A 761 -53.21 -21.12 -38.38
N TYR A 762 -53.48 -20.03 -37.64
CA TYR A 762 -54.29 -20.11 -36.42
C TYR A 762 -55.64 -19.47 -36.47
N LYS A 763 -55.93 -18.55 -37.45
CA LYS A 763 -57.23 -17.91 -37.62
C LYS A 763 -57.44 -17.51 -39.08
N PRO A 764 -57.72 -18.47 -39.97
CA PRO A 764 -57.84 -18.22 -41.40
C PRO A 764 -58.83 -17.12 -41.78
N SER A 765 -59.94 -16.94 -41.05
CA SER A 765 -60.93 -15.89 -41.31
C SER A 765 -60.32 -14.45 -41.32
N LEU A 766 -59.20 -14.19 -40.62
CA LEU A 766 -58.54 -12.89 -40.59
C LEU A 766 -57.47 -12.73 -41.68
N THR A 767 -57.04 -13.80 -42.32
CA THR A 767 -55.93 -13.81 -43.26
C THR A 767 -56.12 -12.90 -44.42
N LYS A 768 -57.34 -12.85 -44.99
CA LYS A 768 -57.67 -11.96 -46.09
C LYS A 768 -57.40 -10.50 -45.76
N ASP A 769 -57.90 -10.03 -44.64
CA ASP A 769 -57.75 -8.62 -44.23
C ASP A 769 -56.28 -8.24 -43.93
N VAL A 770 -55.51 -9.17 -43.32
CA VAL A 770 -54.08 -8.96 -43.02
C VAL A 770 -53.26 -8.97 -44.31
N ALA A 771 -53.57 -9.87 -45.26
CA ALA A 771 -52.91 -9.92 -46.59
C ALA A 771 -53.11 -8.64 -47.39
N VAL A 772 -54.35 -8.09 -47.35
CA VAL A 772 -54.67 -6.79 -47.98
C VAL A 772 -53.84 -5.66 -47.31
N LYS A 773 -53.78 -5.65 -45.97
CA LYS A 773 -52.92 -4.68 -45.23
C LYS A 773 -51.46 -4.84 -45.63
N TRP A 774 -50.94 -6.05 -45.80
CA TRP A 774 -49.58 -6.31 -46.25
C TRP A 774 -49.34 -5.75 -47.63
N LYS A 775 -50.24 -6.03 -48.59
CA LYS A 775 -50.23 -5.52 -49.97
C LYS A 775 -50.14 -3.99 -50.00
N ASN A 776 -50.96 -3.33 -49.18
CA ASN A 776 -50.99 -1.86 -49.03
C ASN A 776 -49.69 -1.32 -48.42
N SER A 777 -49.18 -1.93 -47.36
CA SER A 777 -47.91 -1.53 -46.73
C SER A 777 -46.71 -1.60 -47.70
N LEU A 778 -46.71 -2.57 -48.62
CA LEU A 778 -45.67 -2.67 -49.67
C LEU A 778 -45.84 -1.60 -50.75
N ARG A 779 -47.08 -1.22 -51.09
CA ARG A 779 -47.37 -0.09 -52.02
C ARG A 779 -46.89 1.23 -51.42
N ASP A 780 -47.16 1.47 -50.13
CA ASP A 780 -46.70 2.67 -49.41
C ASP A 780 -45.19 2.75 -49.35
N ALA A 781 -44.53 1.58 -49.28
CA ALA A 781 -43.06 1.45 -49.31
C ALA A 781 -42.49 1.55 -50.76
N LYS A 782 -43.30 1.85 -51.78
CA LYS A 782 -42.92 1.95 -53.19
C LYS A 782 -42.34 0.64 -53.78
N LYS A 783 -42.79 -0.50 -53.25
CA LYS A 783 -42.39 -1.87 -53.72
C LYS A 783 -43.54 -2.56 -54.48
N GLU A 784 -44.00 -1.93 -55.58
CA GLU A 784 -45.20 -2.39 -56.38
C GLU A 784 -45.08 -3.84 -56.82
N LYS A 785 -43.94 -4.25 -57.38
CA LYS A 785 -43.74 -5.62 -57.85
C LYS A 785 -43.90 -6.71 -56.77
N LEU A 786 -43.50 -6.37 -55.55
CA LEU A 786 -43.66 -7.29 -54.41
C LEU A 786 -45.08 -7.26 -53.88
N SER A 787 -45.77 -6.16 -53.93
CA SER A 787 -47.19 -6.07 -53.63
C SER A 787 -48.06 -6.89 -54.58
N GLU A 788 -47.75 -6.88 -55.86
CA GLU A 788 -48.45 -7.69 -56.87
C GLU A 788 -48.23 -9.20 -56.73
N ALA A 789 -47.09 -9.59 -56.20
CA ALA A 789 -46.73 -11.01 -56.00
C ALA A 789 -47.40 -11.64 -54.76
N ILE A 790 -48.05 -10.84 -53.90
CA ILE A 790 -48.77 -11.37 -52.71
C ILE A 790 -50.18 -11.80 -53.16
N ALA A 791 -50.48 -13.10 -53.02
CA ALA A 791 -51.80 -13.67 -53.25
C ALA A 791 -52.69 -13.42 -52.04
N VAL A 792 -54.01 -13.16 -52.29
CA VAL A 792 -55.00 -12.92 -51.23
C VAL A 792 -56.05 -14.04 -51.29
N PRO A 793 -56.27 -14.74 -50.15
CA PRO A 793 -57.32 -15.78 -50.14
C PRO A 793 -58.69 -15.22 -50.44
N GLY A 794 -59.44 -15.93 -51.33
CA GLY A 794 -60.79 -15.49 -51.82
C GLY A 794 -60.75 -14.43 -52.93
N GLU A 795 -59.55 -14.05 -53.42
CA GLU A 795 -59.37 -13.27 -54.68
C GLU A 795 -58.52 -14.10 -55.69
N ASP A 796 -57.56 -14.91 -55.19
CA ASP A 796 -56.67 -15.72 -55.97
C ASP A 796 -56.92 -17.23 -55.71
N ASP A 797 -58.16 -17.71 -55.99
CA ASP A 797 -58.64 -19.04 -55.63
C ASP A 797 -57.79 -20.21 -56.17
N GLU A 798 -57.11 -20.00 -57.27
CA GLU A 798 -56.21 -21.01 -57.86
C GLU A 798 -55.02 -21.35 -56.97
N LEU A 799 -54.59 -20.42 -56.15
CA LEU A 799 -53.46 -20.59 -55.24
C LEU A 799 -53.88 -21.05 -53.82
N PHE A 800 -55.16 -21.04 -53.50
CA PHE A 800 -55.70 -21.46 -52.21
C PHE A 800 -56.87 -22.50 -52.40
N PRO A 801 -56.61 -23.68 -53.03
CA PRO A 801 -57.64 -24.60 -53.38
C PRO A 801 -58.44 -25.24 -52.22
N GLU A 802 -57.82 -25.24 -50.99
CA GLU A 802 -58.40 -25.81 -49.76
C GLU A 802 -58.91 -24.74 -48.79
N TRP A 803 -59.06 -23.47 -49.22
CA TRP A 803 -59.38 -22.34 -48.35
C TRP A 803 -60.74 -22.47 -47.64
N ASP A 804 -61.75 -22.94 -48.37
CA ASP A 804 -63.08 -23.15 -47.76
C ASP A 804 -63.07 -24.26 -46.69
N GLU A 805 -62.17 -25.20 -46.79
CA GLU A 805 -62.02 -26.24 -45.79
C GLU A 805 -61.39 -25.70 -44.54
N TYR A 806 -60.37 -24.85 -44.65
CA TYR A 806 -59.72 -24.16 -43.48
C TYR A 806 -60.75 -23.27 -42.72
N LEU A 807 -61.61 -22.55 -43.44
CA LEU A 807 -62.66 -21.74 -42.83
C LEU A 807 -63.75 -22.58 -42.15
N ARG A 808 -64.03 -23.77 -42.67
CA ARG A 808 -64.94 -24.72 -42.02
C ARG A 808 -64.35 -25.30 -40.76
N VAL A 809 -63.14 -25.76 -40.81
CA VAL A 809 -62.43 -26.25 -39.60
C VAL A 809 -62.34 -25.17 -38.52
N GLU A 810 -62.07 -23.94 -38.88
CA GLU A 810 -62.11 -22.80 -37.91
C GLU A 810 -63.50 -22.62 -37.27
N ALA A 811 -64.55 -22.77 -38.07
CA ALA A 811 -65.94 -22.59 -37.56
C ALA A 811 -66.41 -23.78 -36.71
N GLU A 812 -65.86 -24.97 -36.88
CA GLU A 812 -66.18 -26.20 -36.15
C GLU A 812 -65.29 -26.36 -34.90
N ALA A 813 -64.16 -25.58 -34.80
CA ALA A 813 -63.28 -25.61 -33.64
C ALA A 813 -64.00 -25.03 -32.39
N PRO A 814 -64.00 -25.71 -31.24
CA PRO A 814 -64.59 -25.20 -30.00
C PRO A 814 -63.93 -23.89 -29.67
N ALA A 815 -64.69 -22.92 -29.15
CA ALA A 815 -64.16 -21.62 -28.72
C ALA A 815 -63.11 -21.89 -27.66
N ALA A 816 -61.86 -21.49 -27.93
CA ALA A 816 -60.76 -21.69 -27.04
C ALA A 816 -61.02 -21.00 -25.67
N GLY A 817 -61.33 -21.79 -24.66
CA GLY A 817 -61.59 -21.32 -23.30
C GLY A 817 -62.49 -22.20 -22.42
N GLU A 818 -63.27 -23.13 -22.99
CA GLU A 818 -64.18 -23.95 -22.19
C GLU A 818 -63.62 -25.29 -21.73
N ASP A 819 -62.63 -25.89 -22.44
CA ASP A 819 -62.12 -27.23 -22.13
C ASP A 819 -60.89 -27.27 -21.23
N LEU A 820 -60.26 -26.12 -20.90
CA LEU A 820 -59.11 -26.09 -19.99
C LEU A 820 -59.45 -25.98 -18.50
N ILE A 821 -60.70 -25.67 -18.18
CA ILE A 821 -61.18 -25.56 -16.79
C ILE A 821 -61.47 -26.96 -16.21
N ASP A 822 -61.99 -27.93 -17.01
CA ASP A 822 -62.32 -29.28 -16.56
C ASP A 822 -61.08 -30.14 -16.23
N VAL A 823 -59.91 -29.89 -16.87
CA VAL A 823 -58.67 -30.65 -16.62
C VAL A 823 -57.94 -30.12 -15.36
N ALA A 824 -58.17 -28.85 -15.00
CA ALA A 824 -57.55 -28.28 -13.80
C ALA A 824 -58.27 -28.73 -12.51
N GLU A 825 -59.58 -28.98 -12.54
CA GLU A 825 -60.32 -29.52 -11.39
C GLU A 825 -60.02 -30.99 -11.14
N GLU A 826 -59.68 -31.81 -12.15
CA GLU A 826 -59.28 -33.21 -11.98
C GLU A 826 -57.85 -33.40 -11.35
N ILE A 827 -56.96 -32.42 -11.45
CA ILE A 827 -55.60 -32.50 -10.91
C ILE A 827 -55.55 -32.10 -9.42
N VAL A 828 -56.52 -31.37 -8.92
CA VAL A 828 -56.57 -30.94 -7.50
C VAL A 828 -57.07 -32.02 -6.58
N ASP A 829 -57.72 -33.06 -7.05
CA ASP A 829 -58.32 -34.13 -6.24
C ASP A 829 -57.46 -35.43 -6.17
N ALA A 830 -56.20 -35.43 -6.63
CA ALA A 830 -55.33 -36.59 -6.46
C ALA A 830 -54.61 -36.56 -5.10
N PRO A 831 -54.76 -37.53 -4.23
CA PRO A 831 -54.12 -37.56 -2.92
C PRO A 831 -52.63 -37.71 -3.07
N ALA A 832 -51.85 -36.82 -2.43
CA ALA A 832 -50.39 -36.88 -2.33
C ALA A 832 -49.97 -38.13 -1.54
N GLU A 833 -49.52 -39.15 -2.23
CA GLU A 833 -48.74 -40.23 -1.62
C GLU A 833 -47.32 -39.69 -1.34
N ILE A 834 -47.03 -39.52 -0.06
CA ILE A 834 -45.69 -39.23 0.44
C ILE A 834 -44.84 -40.47 0.22
N VAL A 835 -43.85 -40.40 -0.65
CA VAL A 835 -42.76 -41.38 -0.69
C VAL A 835 -41.58 -40.81 0.13
N GLU A 836 -41.44 -41.34 1.36
CA GLU A 836 -40.19 -41.25 2.11
C GLU A 836 -39.13 -42.16 1.48
N SER A 837 -38.00 -41.55 1.09
CA SER A 837 -36.69 -42.23 1.09
C SER A 837 -35.57 -41.19 1.03
#